data_16192146a91950f0be5de950a23290e3
#
_entry.id   16192146a91950f0be5de950a23290e3
#
_cell.length_a   1.000
_cell.length_b   1.000
_cell.length_c   1.000
_cell.angle_alpha   90.00
_cell.angle_beta   90.00
_cell.angle_gamma   90.00
#
_symmetry.space_group_name_H-M   'P 1'
#
loop_
_entity.id
_entity.type
_entity.pdbx_description
1 polymer ?
#
loop_
_entity_poly.entity_id
_entity_poly.type
_entity_poly.pdbx_seq_one_letter_code
_entity_poly.pdbx_strand_id
1 'polypeptide(L)'
;MRSFVVLLCLLPLAAQINPDDRRNPRKANERDGRNIQLENKTPEKDPELAKFYINLKTSPRAEEVDPVQTALPLQLEKGDRIAFIGNLLLDAERRNGHLETLIHQHHPKHELTVRNFAWPADEIDLMPRPDNFGDLDQHLTFFKIDVIVAAFGYNESFAGKEALPEFEDRLGIFLDNLRSRSYNGKTAPRIVLLSPVAASEFPGTKVIQKNSNLRAYRNVMKKVCAEKNVAFANVFSSLVIPNTTTDGHALNELGHALFANQAFKEMFQTDATTVNEDLRQLVVEKATQFHHRYRPLNTFYYTGARNKAYGYLDFLPAMRNFDLMVANRDHAIHQSVSTGKTTQPDDSNLPQLDNVLLSRGANKFLSPADEQAAFKVDPRFKVNCFASEEDFPEMACPIAMRWDSQGRLWVSTSITYPHVYPGQKPQDKIIILEDTDQDGKADKCTTWADDLHIPLSFVLDGKGGVYCSEQPHLTHLTDRDGDGKMDHREIIFTGFGCEDSHHSLHDFTWTPQGNLLFREAIFHHSQVETVHGPIRARNSSWFLFHPPTRKLTAFGAYPNTNPWGVAFDQWGNHVASHPIFASTFHATNPAYPREHLAGNGYKQEPGQHAAATGMQAYSGTCGHDFVCHEIWPAEMQGGFIKARYKPTNKIEFHTWTEEEDHFSEKFQFDLIFSGNLSFIPVDLNFGPRGELFICDWYNPVKGHAQYSLRDPRRDRKAGRIWRVIPKGAKLPSAPKIADASIGELLDHLKSPHIRTRYRAKVELRAHDPNKVQKSLTAWIQEETNEKHLLEALRLQQSL
;
A
#
# COMPACT_ATOMS: atom_id res chain seq x y z
N MET A 1 -10.19 -55.54 -6.13
CA MET A 1 -10.48 -54.66 -7.23
C MET A 1 -11.94 -54.22 -7.13
N ARG A 2 -12.20 -53.07 -6.59
CA ARG A 2 -13.50 -52.37 -6.70
C ARG A 2 -13.15 -50.91 -6.99
N SER A 3 -13.34 -50.53 -8.23
CA SER A 3 -13.18 -49.16 -8.70
C SER A 3 -14.30 -48.32 -8.12
N PHE A 4 -13.95 -47.34 -7.28
CA PHE A 4 -14.85 -46.28 -6.93
C PHE A 4 -14.80 -45.23 -8.05
N VAL A 5 -15.83 -45.20 -8.85
CA VAL A 5 -16.11 -44.07 -9.75
C VAL A 5 -16.69 -42.98 -8.87
N VAL A 6 -15.89 -41.93 -8.62
CA VAL A 6 -16.39 -40.66 -8.04
C VAL A 6 -17.13 -39.96 -9.17
N LEU A 7 -18.42 -40.09 -9.19
CA LEU A 7 -19.30 -39.29 -10.00
C LEU A 7 -19.27 -37.87 -9.43
N LEU A 8 -18.44 -36.99 -9.98
CA LEU A 8 -18.56 -35.56 -9.75
C LEU A 8 -19.92 -35.13 -10.28
N CYS A 9 -20.88 -34.95 -9.39
CA CYS A 9 -22.09 -34.18 -9.70
C CYS A 9 -21.68 -32.74 -9.99
N LEU A 10 -21.31 -32.47 -11.24
CA LEU A 10 -21.39 -31.14 -11.81
C LEU A 10 -22.89 -30.80 -11.89
N LEU A 11 -23.47 -30.37 -10.79
CA LEU A 11 -24.72 -29.63 -10.83
C LEU A 11 -24.44 -28.41 -11.70
N PRO A 12 -25.19 -28.18 -12.75
CA PRO A 12 -24.94 -27.06 -13.65
C PRO A 12 -25.09 -25.77 -12.84
N LEU A 13 -23.99 -25.05 -12.67
CA LEU A 13 -23.97 -23.67 -12.15
C LEU A 13 -25.00 -22.75 -12.86
N ALA A 14 -25.48 -23.16 -14.00
CA ALA A 14 -26.51 -22.48 -14.80
C ALA A 14 -27.91 -22.45 -14.16
N ALA A 15 -28.22 -23.35 -13.24
CA ALA A 15 -29.57 -23.45 -12.67
C ALA A 15 -29.89 -22.42 -11.57
N GLN A 16 -28.85 -21.70 -11.07
CA GLN A 16 -29.04 -20.68 -10.04
C GLN A 16 -29.06 -19.24 -10.58
N ILE A 17 -28.83 -19.05 -11.87
CA ILE A 17 -28.92 -17.73 -12.49
C ILE A 17 -30.32 -17.53 -13.03
N ASN A 18 -31.07 -16.64 -12.38
CA ASN A 18 -32.39 -16.24 -12.93
C ASN A 18 -32.16 -15.61 -14.31
N PRO A 19 -32.82 -16.15 -15.40
CA PRO A 19 -32.67 -15.61 -16.74
C PRO A 19 -33.06 -14.14 -16.89
N ASP A 20 -33.96 -13.68 -16.03
CA ASP A 20 -34.37 -12.27 -15.94
C ASP A 20 -33.51 -11.45 -15.00
N ASP A 21 -32.49 -12.06 -14.46
CA ASP A 21 -31.68 -11.43 -13.47
C ASP A 21 -30.82 -10.31 -14.09
N ARG A 22 -31.00 -9.11 -13.57
CA ARG A 22 -30.17 -7.94 -13.83
C ARG A 22 -28.70 -8.19 -13.53
N ARG A 23 -28.39 -9.26 -12.80
CA ARG A 23 -27.02 -9.72 -12.53
C ARG A 23 -26.41 -10.47 -13.71
N ASN A 24 -27.19 -10.85 -14.73
CA ASN A 24 -26.66 -11.56 -15.89
C ASN A 24 -25.66 -10.67 -16.66
N PRO A 25 -24.37 -11.10 -16.80
CA PRO A 25 -23.35 -10.32 -17.49
C PRO A 25 -23.71 -9.96 -18.93
N ARG A 26 -24.40 -10.85 -19.66
CA ARG A 26 -24.82 -10.60 -21.02
C ARG A 26 -25.86 -9.49 -21.09
N LYS A 27 -26.87 -9.54 -20.21
CA LYS A 27 -27.89 -8.48 -20.14
C LYS A 27 -27.30 -7.15 -19.66
N ALA A 28 -26.33 -7.19 -18.75
CA ALA A 28 -25.61 -5.98 -18.38
C ALA A 28 -24.85 -5.38 -19.58
N ASN A 29 -24.43 -6.23 -20.50
CA ASN A 29 -23.70 -5.83 -21.70
C ASN A 29 -24.59 -5.16 -22.76
N GLU A 30 -25.86 -5.40 -22.75
CA GLU A 30 -26.84 -4.88 -23.70
C GLU A 30 -27.47 -3.54 -23.26
N ARG A 31 -27.00 -3.01 -22.11
CA ARG A 31 -27.53 -1.78 -21.54
C ARG A 31 -27.10 -0.54 -22.29
N ASP A 32 -28.05 0.37 -22.37
CA ASP A 32 -27.89 1.61 -23.08
C ASP A 32 -26.73 2.48 -22.54
N GLY A 33 -26.10 3.20 -23.42
CA GLY A 33 -24.97 4.08 -23.09
C GLY A 33 -23.59 3.42 -22.99
N ARG A 34 -23.51 2.18 -23.39
CA ARG A 34 -22.35 1.36 -23.33
C ARG A 34 -21.65 1.27 -24.68
N ASN A 35 -20.31 1.14 -24.60
CA ASN A 35 -19.52 0.66 -25.71
C ASN A 35 -19.60 1.47 -27.00
N ILE A 36 -19.11 2.69 -26.95
CA ILE A 36 -18.57 3.25 -28.18
C ILE A 36 -17.35 2.38 -28.52
N GLN A 37 -17.56 1.34 -29.32
CA GLN A 37 -16.48 0.50 -29.83
C GLN A 37 -15.71 1.33 -30.85
N LEU A 38 -14.43 1.48 -30.61
CA LEU A 38 -13.49 2.00 -31.59
C LEU A 38 -12.74 0.83 -32.18
N GLU A 39 -12.66 0.75 -33.51
CA GLU A 39 -11.69 -0.11 -34.16
C GLU A 39 -10.28 0.36 -33.74
N ASN A 40 -9.59 -0.49 -33.00
CA ASN A 40 -8.34 -0.14 -32.38
C ASN A 40 -7.29 -1.17 -32.76
N LYS A 41 -6.49 -0.85 -33.78
CA LYS A 41 -5.36 -1.69 -34.16
C LYS A 41 -4.29 -1.58 -33.07
N THR A 42 -3.93 -2.72 -32.49
CA THR A 42 -2.86 -2.79 -31.53
C THR A 42 -1.52 -2.41 -32.19
N PRO A 43 -0.84 -1.34 -31.75
CA PRO A 43 0.47 -1.00 -32.26
C PRO A 43 1.47 -2.14 -32.03
N GLU A 44 2.44 -2.28 -32.93
CA GLU A 44 3.52 -3.24 -32.79
C GLU A 44 4.51 -2.80 -31.69
N LYS A 45 5.28 -3.78 -31.18
CA LYS A 45 6.39 -3.49 -30.25
C LYS A 45 7.47 -2.73 -31.00
N ASP A 46 7.96 -1.66 -30.40
CA ASP A 46 9.16 -0.96 -30.86
C ASP A 46 10.42 -1.75 -30.42
N PRO A 47 11.21 -2.29 -31.38
CA PRO A 47 12.42 -3.04 -31.05
C PRO A 47 13.47 -2.23 -30.29
N GLU A 48 13.53 -0.90 -30.51
CA GLU A 48 14.47 -0.02 -29.84
C GLU A 48 14.21 0.13 -28.36
N LEU A 49 12.97 -0.12 -27.93
CA LEU A 49 12.61 -0.10 -26.52
C LEU A 49 12.92 -1.40 -25.78
N ALA A 50 13.26 -2.48 -26.49
CA ALA A 50 13.57 -3.78 -25.86
C ALA A 50 14.77 -3.68 -24.89
N LYS A 51 15.73 -2.80 -25.17
CA LYS A 51 16.90 -2.57 -24.30
C LYS A 51 16.58 -2.02 -22.92
N PHE A 52 15.38 -1.45 -22.72
CA PHE A 52 14.94 -0.95 -21.42
C PHE A 52 14.23 -2.01 -20.58
N TYR A 53 14.02 -3.20 -21.12
CA TYR A 53 13.34 -4.30 -20.46
C TYR A 53 14.35 -5.21 -19.75
N ILE A 54 14.51 -5.02 -18.43
CA ILE A 54 15.36 -5.89 -17.60
C ILE A 54 14.49 -6.98 -17.01
N ASN A 55 14.79 -8.24 -17.33
CA ASN A 55 14.01 -9.37 -16.87
C ASN A 55 14.89 -10.60 -16.59
N LEU A 56 14.41 -11.44 -15.69
CA LEU A 56 15.13 -12.60 -15.18
C LEU A 56 15.55 -13.61 -16.28
N LYS A 57 14.73 -13.75 -17.33
CA LYS A 57 14.90 -14.82 -18.34
C LYS A 57 15.87 -14.46 -19.46
N THR A 58 15.92 -13.21 -19.86
CA THR A 58 16.59 -12.81 -21.10
C THR A 58 17.64 -11.71 -20.95
N SER A 59 17.66 -10.99 -19.82
CA SER A 59 18.69 -9.98 -19.62
C SER A 59 20.05 -10.61 -19.34
N PRO A 60 21.14 -10.04 -19.90
CA PRO A 60 22.47 -10.59 -19.73
C PRO A 60 22.94 -10.53 -18.28
N ARG A 61 23.84 -11.43 -17.93
CA ARG A 61 24.55 -11.50 -16.65
C ARG A 61 26.00 -11.13 -16.85
N ALA A 62 26.65 -10.71 -15.76
CA ALA A 62 28.05 -10.41 -15.77
C ALA A 62 28.89 -11.66 -16.05
N GLU A 63 29.98 -11.49 -16.78
CA GLU A 63 31.00 -12.53 -16.99
C GLU A 63 31.85 -12.70 -15.73
N GLU A 64 32.40 -13.86 -15.56
CA GLU A 64 33.35 -14.14 -14.48
C GLU A 64 34.68 -13.44 -14.73
N VAL A 65 35.28 -12.94 -13.66
CA VAL A 65 36.54 -12.22 -13.67
C VAL A 65 37.30 -12.45 -12.35
N ASP A 66 38.62 -12.33 -12.39
CA ASP A 66 39.43 -12.39 -11.19
C ASP A 66 39.06 -11.26 -10.21
N PRO A 67 38.82 -11.58 -8.95
CA PRO A 67 38.47 -10.62 -7.94
C PRO A 67 39.56 -9.58 -7.68
N VAL A 68 39.17 -8.34 -7.38
CA VAL A 68 40.07 -7.30 -6.91
C VAL A 68 39.98 -7.17 -5.38
N GLN A 69 41.10 -6.77 -4.77
CA GLN A 69 41.12 -6.38 -3.34
C GLN A 69 40.54 -4.98 -3.18
N THR A 70 39.68 -4.79 -2.20
CA THR A 70 39.21 -3.47 -1.79
C THR A 70 39.73 -3.14 -0.40
N ALA A 71 40.48 -2.03 -0.29
CA ALA A 71 40.99 -1.53 0.97
C ALA A 71 40.39 -0.16 1.31
N LEU A 72 40.47 0.24 2.58
CA LEU A 72 40.14 1.59 3.04
C LEU A 72 41.43 2.42 3.22
N PRO A 73 41.43 3.72 2.90
CA PRO A 73 40.30 4.49 2.34
C PRO A 73 39.90 4.03 0.94
N LEU A 74 38.60 3.99 0.68
CA LEU A 74 38.04 3.60 -0.62
C LEU A 74 38.53 4.57 -1.70
N GLN A 75 39.15 4.04 -2.74
CA GLN A 75 39.56 4.83 -3.89
C GLN A 75 38.46 4.82 -4.96
N LEU A 76 38.07 6.02 -5.38
CA LEU A 76 37.12 6.18 -6.49
C LEU A 76 37.83 6.78 -7.71
N GLU A 77 37.40 6.34 -8.88
CA GLU A 77 37.95 6.80 -10.16
C GLU A 77 36.93 7.69 -10.89
N LYS A 78 37.43 8.49 -11.84
CA LYS A 78 36.53 9.32 -12.65
C LYS A 78 35.57 8.44 -13.47
N GLY A 79 34.28 8.70 -13.35
CA GLY A 79 33.23 7.99 -14.06
C GLY A 79 32.72 6.72 -13.34
N ASP A 80 33.20 6.43 -12.12
CA ASP A 80 32.75 5.28 -11.35
C ASP A 80 31.24 5.30 -11.16
N ARG A 81 30.64 4.12 -11.29
CA ARG A 81 29.23 3.83 -11.06
C ARG A 81 29.07 3.04 -9.78
N ILE A 82 28.47 3.65 -8.80
CA ILE A 82 28.34 3.12 -7.45
C ILE A 82 26.94 2.54 -7.26
N ALA A 83 26.85 1.31 -6.79
CA ALA A 83 25.60 0.70 -6.37
C ALA A 83 25.47 0.70 -4.85
N PHE A 84 24.33 1.14 -4.35
CA PHE A 84 23.89 0.86 -2.99
C PHE A 84 23.00 -0.38 -3.03
N ILE A 85 23.34 -1.43 -2.25
CA ILE A 85 22.58 -2.68 -2.15
C ILE A 85 22.33 -3.04 -0.68
N GLY A 86 21.30 -3.76 -0.39
CA GLY A 86 20.97 -4.22 0.97
C GLY A 86 19.55 -3.90 1.38
N ASN A 87 19.39 -3.58 2.65
CA ASN A 87 18.11 -3.48 3.32
C ASN A 87 17.63 -2.02 3.53
N LEU A 88 16.69 -1.82 4.48
CA LEU A 88 16.06 -0.53 4.77
C LEU A 88 17.08 0.60 5.02
N LEU A 89 18.23 0.32 5.62
CA LEU A 89 19.22 1.32 5.93
C LEU A 89 19.66 2.10 4.68
N LEU A 90 19.98 1.40 3.59
CA LEU A 90 20.35 2.02 2.31
C LEU A 90 19.13 2.33 1.43
N ASP A 91 18.03 1.57 1.49
CA ASP A 91 16.79 1.96 0.79
C ASP A 91 16.34 3.36 1.21
N ALA A 92 16.43 3.70 2.49
CA ALA A 92 15.99 5.00 2.99
C ALA A 92 16.89 6.16 2.52
N GLU A 93 18.15 5.90 2.14
CA GLU A 93 19.02 6.92 1.56
C GLU A 93 18.47 7.53 0.27
N ARG A 94 17.61 6.84 -0.47
CA ARG A 94 16.91 7.43 -1.64
C ARG A 94 15.99 8.60 -1.28
N ARG A 95 15.53 8.68 -0.03
CA ARG A 95 14.68 9.76 0.49
C ARG A 95 15.47 10.78 1.30
N ASN A 96 16.62 10.39 1.82
CA ASN A 96 17.44 11.23 2.70
C ASN A 96 18.66 11.84 1.96
N GLY A 97 19.32 11.06 1.11
CA GLY A 97 20.36 11.55 0.20
C GLY A 97 21.67 12.02 0.83
N HIS A 98 21.86 11.87 2.16
CA HIS A 98 23.02 12.42 2.85
C HIS A 98 24.33 11.77 2.41
N LEU A 99 24.40 10.44 2.38
CA LEU A 99 25.64 9.72 2.04
C LEU A 99 26.08 9.99 0.60
N GLU A 100 25.14 9.93 -0.33
CA GLU A 100 25.43 10.21 -1.75
C GLU A 100 25.90 11.65 -1.94
N THR A 101 25.26 12.61 -1.26
CA THR A 101 25.67 14.03 -1.33
C THR A 101 27.11 14.22 -0.85
N LEU A 102 27.47 13.60 0.27
CA LEU A 102 28.85 13.65 0.80
C LEU A 102 29.87 13.05 -0.18
N ILE A 103 29.53 11.93 -0.83
CA ILE A 103 30.39 11.31 -1.84
C ILE A 103 30.65 12.28 -3.01
N HIS A 104 29.61 12.90 -3.53
CA HIS A 104 29.74 13.88 -4.61
C HIS A 104 30.54 15.12 -4.19
N GLN A 105 30.28 15.68 -3.01
CA GLN A 105 31.01 16.85 -2.49
C GLN A 105 32.52 16.58 -2.32
N HIS A 106 32.84 15.37 -1.90
CA HIS A 106 34.26 15.00 -1.67
C HIS A 106 34.99 14.71 -2.99
N HIS A 107 34.26 14.32 -4.06
CA HIS A 107 34.82 13.97 -5.35
C HIS A 107 34.29 14.84 -6.50
N PRO A 108 34.39 16.18 -6.45
CA PRO A 108 33.67 17.10 -7.34
C PRO A 108 34.09 17.01 -8.80
N LYS A 109 35.23 16.36 -9.13
CA LYS A 109 35.75 16.21 -10.51
C LYS A 109 35.61 14.78 -11.05
N HIS A 110 35.02 13.86 -10.29
CA HIS A 110 34.98 12.44 -10.63
C HIS A 110 33.79 12.06 -11.51
N GLU A 111 32.79 12.92 -11.64
CA GLU A 111 31.56 12.61 -12.43
C GLU A 111 30.96 11.25 -12.06
N LEU A 112 30.85 10.98 -10.74
CA LEU A 112 30.35 9.72 -10.20
C LEU A 112 28.84 9.58 -10.45
N THR A 113 28.37 8.36 -10.60
CA THR A 113 26.92 8.07 -10.60
C THR A 113 26.58 7.09 -9.50
N VAL A 114 25.50 7.32 -8.77
CA VAL A 114 25.04 6.42 -7.71
C VAL A 114 23.66 5.87 -8.06
N ARG A 115 23.48 4.55 -7.89
CA ARG A 115 22.23 3.83 -8.12
C ARG A 115 21.86 3.01 -6.90
N ASN A 116 20.68 3.27 -6.35
CA ASN A 116 20.22 2.61 -5.13
C ASN A 116 19.33 1.42 -5.49
N PHE A 117 19.85 0.20 -5.33
CA PHE A 117 19.17 -1.07 -5.52
C PHE A 117 18.72 -1.71 -4.22
N ALA A 118 18.95 -1.07 -3.08
CA ALA A 118 18.52 -1.60 -1.79
C ALA A 118 17.00 -1.76 -1.73
N TRP A 119 16.56 -2.75 -0.98
CA TRP A 119 15.15 -3.08 -0.82
C TRP A 119 14.88 -3.49 0.64
N PRO A 120 13.86 -2.95 1.31
CA PRO A 120 13.58 -3.29 2.70
C PRO A 120 13.50 -4.80 2.91
N ALA A 121 14.02 -5.27 4.03
CA ALA A 121 14.07 -6.68 4.40
C ALA A 121 14.86 -7.61 3.46
N ASP A 122 15.68 -7.10 2.55
CA ASP A 122 16.65 -7.96 1.85
C ASP A 122 17.66 -8.57 2.82
N GLU A 123 18.00 -9.83 2.61
CA GLU A 123 19.11 -10.56 3.21
C GLU A 123 20.09 -10.99 2.13
N ILE A 124 21.31 -11.37 2.53
CA ILE A 124 22.41 -11.70 1.59
C ILE A 124 22.04 -12.74 0.52
N ASP A 125 21.13 -13.64 0.80
CA ASP A 125 20.70 -14.73 -0.10
C ASP A 125 19.17 -14.85 -0.19
N LEU A 126 18.43 -13.93 0.40
CA LEU A 126 16.98 -13.85 0.31
C LEU A 126 16.55 -12.45 -0.15
N MET A 127 16.47 -12.29 -1.45
CA MET A 127 16.09 -11.06 -2.15
C MET A 127 14.87 -11.32 -3.04
N PRO A 128 13.67 -11.47 -2.45
CA PRO A 128 12.47 -11.73 -3.24
C PRO A 128 12.14 -10.57 -4.18
N ARG A 129 11.69 -10.91 -5.38
CA ARG A 129 11.36 -9.93 -6.42
C ARG A 129 10.06 -10.31 -7.12
N PRO A 130 9.38 -9.34 -7.76
CA PRO A 130 8.23 -9.61 -8.61
C PRO A 130 8.48 -10.63 -9.69
N ASP A 131 7.42 -11.23 -10.20
CA ASP A 131 7.52 -12.24 -11.26
C ASP A 131 8.34 -11.74 -12.46
N ASN A 132 9.34 -12.55 -12.86
CA ASN A 132 10.25 -12.25 -13.97
C ASN A 132 11.02 -10.92 -13.86
N PHE A 133 11.05 -10.30 -12.70
CA PHE A 133 11.91 -9.15 -12.43
C PHE A 133 13.38 -9.57 -12.49
N GLY A 134 14.25 -8.75 -13.07
CA GLY A 134 15.69 -9.02 -13.11
C GLY A 134 16.27 -9.18 -11.70
N ASP A 135 17.20 -10.11 -11.53
CA ASP A 135 17.89 -10.23 -10.25
C ASP A 135 19.00 -9.16 -10.08
N LEU A 136 19.65 -9.18 -8.93
CA LEU A 136 20.68 -8.19 -8.59
C LEU A 136 21.83 -8.18 -9.62
N ASP A 137 22.33 -9.34 -10.02
CA ASP A 137 23.42 -9.47 -11.01
C ASP A 137 23.05 -8.77 -12.34
N GLN A 138 21.84 -9.04 -12.85
CA GLN A 138 21.36 -8.44 -14.10
C GLN A 138 21.20 -6.92 -14.02
N HIS A 139 20.73 -6.40 -12.87
CA HIS A 139 20.64 -4.95 -12.67
C HIS A 139 22.02 -4.31 -12.55
N LEU A 140 22.94 -4.87 -11.78
CA LEU A 140 24.31 -4.36 -11.66
C LEU A 140 25.02 -4.37 -13.03
N THR A 141 24.80 -5.43 -13.84
CA THR A 141 25.32 -5.57 -15.19
C THR A 141 24.75 -4.50 -16.15
N PHE A 142 23.43 -4.30 -16.11
CA PHE A 142 22.76 -3.32 -16.96
C PHE A 142 23.27 -1.90 -16.69
N PHE A 143 23.45 -1.55 -15.42
CA PHE A 143 23.94 -0.23 -15.00
C PHE A 143 25.46 -0.14 -14.95
N LYS A 144 26.19 -1.22 -15.31
CA LYS A 144 27.65 -1.28 -15.46
C LYS A 144 28.39 -0.83 -14.19
N ILE A 145 28.09 -1.43 -13.06
CA ILE A 145 28.59 -1.01 -11.75
C ILE A 145 30.07 -1.30 -11.56
N ASP A 146 30.80 -0.33 -11.00
CA ASP A 146 32.23 -0.36 -10.69
C ASP A 146 32.50 -0.54 -9.19
N VAL A 147 31.60 0.00 -8.35
CA VAL A 147 31.73 0.00 -6.90
C VAL A 147 30.41 -0.41 -6.23
N ILE A 148 30.48 -1.26 -5.22
CA ILE A 148 29.31 -1.71 -4.45
C ILE A 148 29.49 -1.29 -2.99
N VAL A 149 28.51 -0.54 -2.46
CA VAL A 149 28.34 -0.28 -1.04
C VAL A 149 27.15 -1.09 -0.57
N ALA A 150 27.39 -2.07 0.32
CA ALA A 150 26.42 -3.05 0.75
C ALA A 150 26.08 -2.89 2.25
N ALA A 151 24.80 -3.04 2.64
CA ALA A 151 24.38 -3.04 4.05
C ALA A 151 23.46 -4.22 4.34
N PHE A 152 23.93 -5.16 5.16
CA PHE A 152 23.23 -6.38 5.57
C PHE A 152 23.44 -6.68 7.05
N GLY A 153 22.98 -7.84 7.53
CA GLY A 153 23.21 -8.32 8.89
C GLY A 153 22.15 -7.91 9.91
N TYR A 154 21.27 -6.96 9.58
CA TYR A 154 20.16 -6.60 10.45
C TYR A 154 19.08 -7.68 10.46
N ASN A 155 18.53 -8.02 9.29
CA ASN A 155 17.46 -9.01 9.18
C ASN A 155 17.92 -10.40 9.57
N GLU A 156 19.12 -10.79 9.17
CA GLU A 156 19.74 -12.06 9.52
C GLU A 156 19.91 -12.23 11.03
N SER A 157 20.15 -11.14 11.77
CA SER A 157 20.40 -11.16 13.22
C SER A 157 19.20 -11.66 14.04
N PHE A 158 17.99 -11.70 13.46
CA PHE A 158 16.80 -12.24 14.12
C PHE A 158 16.82 -13.76 14.25
N ALA A 159 17.66 -14.46 13.48
CA ALA A 159 17.91 -15.88 13.64
C ALA A 159 18.71 -16.24 14.91
N GLY A 160 19.23 -15.23 15.62
CA GLY A 160 19.97 -15.44 16.87
C GLY A 160 21.44 -15.82 16.67
N LYS A 161 22.14 -16.08 17.77
CA LYS A 161 23.58 -16.40 17.73
C LYS A 161 23.86 -17.81 17.27
N GLU A 162 22.90 -18.68 17.36
CA GLU A 162 22.98 -20.08 16.95
C GLU A 162 23.15 -20.19 15.43
N ALA A 163 22.65 -19.21 14.67
CA ALA A 163 22.77 -19.17 13.23
C ALA A 163 24.06 -18.51 12.70
N LEU A 164 24.97 -18.05 13.59
CA LEU A 164 26.20 -17.38 13.16
C LEU A 164 27.11 -18.22 12.25
N PRO A 165 27.33 -19.55 12.48
CA PRO A 165 28.13 -20.34 11.55
C PRO A 165 27.55 -20.41 10.15
N GLU A 166 26.23 -20.62 10.04
CA GLU A 166 25.52 -20.63 8.77
C GLU A 166 25.57 -19.26 8.08
N PHE A 167 25.40 -18.18 8.85
CA PHE A 167 25.51 -16.82 8.32
C PHE A 167 26.92 -16.52 7.78
N GLU A 168 27.98 -17.01 8.48
CA GLU A 168 29.37 -16.86 8.04
C GLU A 168 29.59 -17.50 6.67
N ASP A 169 29.12 -18.75 6.49
CA ASP A 169 29.22 -19.47 5.23
C ASP A 169 28.44 -18.78 4.09
N ARG A 170 27.18 -18.39 4.37
CA ARG A 170 26.31 -17.70 3.40
C ARG A 170 26.90 -16.36 2.97
N LEU A 171 27.43 -15.59 3.90
CA LEU A 171 28.08 -14.32 3.61
C LEU A 171 29.35 -14.51 2.79
N GLY A 172 30.14 -15.54 3.08
CA GLY A 172 31.31 -15.91 2.27
C GLY A 172 30.95 -16.18 0.82
N ILE A 173 29.94 -17.00 0.58
CA ILE A 173 29.41 -17.31 -0.75
C ILE A 173 28.87 -16.06 -1.46
N PHE A 174 28.12 -15.25 -0.75
CA PHE A 174 27.56 -14.01 -1.31
C PHE A 174 28.65 -13.04 -1.80
N LEU A 175 29.68 -12.82 -0.97
CA LEU A 175 30.80 -11.95 -1.33
C LEU A 175 31.63 -12.54 -2.48
N ASP A 176 31.87 -13.85 -2.50
CA ASP A 176 32.57 -14.50 -3.61
C ASP A 176 31.81 -14.34 -4.93
N ASN A 177 30.50 -14.49 -4.91
CA ASN A 177 29.65 -14.29 -6.08
C ASN A 177 29.69 -12.85 -6.60
N LEU A 178 29.65 -11.84 -5.70
CA LEU A 178 29.72 -10.45 -6.11
C LEU A 178 31.08 -10.05 -6.67
N ARG A 179 32.17 -10.48 -6.01
CA ARG A 179 33.53 -10.04 -6.33
C ARG A 179 34.14 -10.74 -7.55
N SER A 180 33.53 -11.85 -8.01
CA SER A 180 33.99 -12.62 -9.18
C SER A 180 33.26 -12.26 -10.48
N ARG A 181 32.54 -11.13 -10.52
CA ARG A 181 31.73 -10.71 -11.66
C ARG A 181 32.19 -9.36 -12.24
N SER A 182 32.19 -9.24 -13.56
CA SER A 182 32.51 -7.99 -14.27
C SER A 182 31.25 -7.26 -14.69
N TYR A 183 30.62 -6.53 -13.76
CA TYR A 183 29.37 -5.79 -14.05
C TYR A 183 29.59 -4.67 -15.07
N ASN A 184 30.75 -4.03 -15.07
CA ASN A 184 31.13 -2.99 -16.05
C ASN A 184 31.66 -3.55 -17.37
N GLY A 185 31.79 -4.88 -17.51
CA GLY A 185 32.35 -5.58 -18.66
C GLY A 185 33.89 -5.47 -18.78
N LYS A 186 34.60 -5.09 -17.70
CA LYS A 186 36.05 -4.90 -17.71
C LYS A 186 36.74 -5.52 -16.49
N THR A 187 36.29 -5.15 -15.31
CA THR A 187 36.93 -5.51 -14.03
C THR A 187 35.92 -5.97 -13.00
N ALA A 188 36.36 -6.65 -11.95
CA ALA A 188 35.60 -6.94 -10.76
C ALA A 188 35.26 -5.63 -10.00
N PRO A 189 34.12 -5.58 -9.30
CA PRO A 189 33.75 -4.41 -8.51
C PRO A 189 34.60 -4.26 -7.26
N ARG A 190 34.86 -3.02 -6.85
CA ARG A 190 35.34 -2.71 -5.50
C ARG A 190 34.15 -2.77 -4.56
N ILE A 191 34.27 -3.45 -3.41
CA ILE A 191 33.15 -3.72 -2.50
C ILE A 191 33.47 -3.20 -1.10
N VAL A 192 32.54 -2.43 -0.52
CA VAL A 192 32.54 -2.04 0.88
C VAL A 192 31.27 -2.60 1.54
N LEU A 193 31.43 -3.38 2.60
CA LEU A 193 30.33 -3.87 3.42
C LEU A 193 30.18 -3.01 4.69
N LEU A 194 29.02 -2.38 4.86
CA LEU A 194 28.67 -1.63 6.06
C LEU A 194 28.11 -2.59 7.12
N SER A 195 28.48 -2.38 8.38
CA SER A 195 27.85 -3.08 9.49
C SER A 195 26.38 -2.64 9.66
N PRO A 196 25.53 -3.44 10.32
CA PRO A 196 24.24 -2.95 10.79
C PRO A 196 24.46 -1.82 11.82
N VAL A 197 23.47 -0.96 12.00
CA VAL A 197 23.42 0.05 13.06
C VAL A 197 22.83 -0.53 14.33
N ALA A 198 23.17 0.05 15.49
CA ALA A 198 22.59 -0.37 16.77
C ALA A 198 21.11 0.02 16.86
N ALA A 199 20.30 -0.83 17.47
CA ALA A 199 18.91 -0.53 17.77
C ALA A 199 18.80 0.38 19.00
N SER A 200 17.79 1.27 18.99
CA SER A 200 17.40 2.10 20.13
C SER A 200 16.25 1.46 20.91
N GLU A 201 16.02 1.96 22.13
CA GLU A 201 14.85 1.50 22.91
C GLU A 201 13.54 1.91 22.27
N PHE A 202 12.60 0.99 22.27
CA PHE A 202 11.24 1.21 21.79
C PHE A 202 10.26 0.26 22.51
N PRO A 203 9.00 0.66 22.73
CA PRO A 203 8.01 -0.18 23.40
C PRO A 203 7.84 -1.56 22.76
N GLY A 204 7.85 -2.60 23.59
CA GLY A 204 7.71 -3.98 23.13
C GLY A 204 8.97 -4.61 22.55
N THR A 205 10.13 -3.92 22.56
CA THR A 205 11.41 -4.47 22.06
C THR A 205 12.34 -4.93 23.17
N LYS A 206 13.18 -5.93 22.85
CA LYS A 206 14.27 -6.41 23.74
C LYS A 206 15.60 -5.85 23.24
N VAL A 207 15.81 -4.54 23.35
CA VAL A 207 16.95 -3.83 22.75
C VAL A 207 18.32 -4.39 23.15
N ILE A 208 18.50 -4.79 24.42
CA ILE A 208 19.77 -5.36 24.91
C ILE A 208 20.10 -6.65 24.16
N GLN A 209 19.13 -7.56 24.07
CA GLN A 209 19.29 -8.83 23.35
C GLN A 209 19.54 -8.59 21.86
N LYS A 210 18.78 -7.70 21.26
CA LYS A 210 18.91 -7.31 19.85
C LYS A 210 20.30 -6.77 19.54
N ASN A 211 20.78 -5.81 20.32
CA ASN A 211 22.13 -5.27 20.16
C ASN A 211 23.24 -6.29 20.44
N SER A 212 22.98 -7.29 21.29
CA SER A 212 23.90 -8.41 21.48
C SER A 212 24.04 -9.28 20.22
N ASN A 213 22.92 -9.56 19.57
CA ASN A 213 22.91 -10.29 18.31
C ASN A 213 23.58 -9.47 17.19
N LEU A 214 23.17 -8.22 17.01
CA LEU A 214 23.74 -7.33 16.00
C LEU A 214 25.27 -7.20 16.10
N ARG A 215 25.82 -7.08 17.34
CA ARG A 215 27.28 -7.08 17.55
C ARG A 215 27.93 -8.40 17.12
N ALA A 216 27.28 -9.52 17.37
CA ALA A 216 27.80 -10.82 16.98
C ALA A 216 27.85 -10.95 15.45
N TYR A 217 26.77 -10.59 14.75
CA TYR A 217 26.70 -10.56 13.29
C TYR A 217 27.72 -9.61 12.68
N ARG A 218 27.81 -8.37 13.18
CA ARG A 218 28.86 -7.42 12.79
C ARG A 218 30.28 -8.01 12.88
N ASN A 219 30.59 -8.72 13.97
CA ASN A 219 31.91 -9.33 14.15
C ASN A 219 32.20 -10.43 13.13
N VAL A 220 31.21 -11.24 12.78
CA VAL A 220 31.33 -12.23 11.71
C VAL A 220 31.53 -11.53 10.36
N MET A 221 30.73 -10.48 10.06
CA MET A 221 30.90 -9.67 8.84
C MET A 221 32.33 -9.12 8.70
N LYS A 222 32.88 -8.55 9.77
CA LYS A 222 34.26 -8.05 9.80
C LYS A 222 35.27 -9.15 9.50
N LYS A 223 35.11 -10.34 10.09
CA LYS A 223 35.97 -11.50 9.86
C LYS A 223 35.93 -11.93 8.39
N VAL A 224 34.74 -12.19 7.87
CA VAL A 224 34.57 -12.67 6.49
C VAL A 224 35.08 -11.63 5.47
N CYS A 225 34.83 -10.33 5.68
CA CYS A 225 35.38 -9.29 4.81
C CYS A 225 36.93 -9.34 4.77
N ALA A 226 37.59 -9.53 5.89
CA ALA A 226 39.06 -9.65 5.95
C ALA A 226 39.55 -10.91 5.17
N GLU A 227 38.89 -12.03 5.33
CA GLU A 227 39.19 -13.29 4.62
C GLU A 227 38.96 -13.18 3.10
N LYS A 228 37.96 -12.42 2.70
CA LYS A 228 37.58 -12.24 1.28
C LYS A 228 38.22 -11.01 0.62
N ASN A 229 39.12 -10.28 1.29
CA ASN A 229 39.72 -9.03 0.78
C ASN A 229 38.67 -7.99 0.33
N VAL A 230 37.61 -7.84 1.10
CA VAL A 230 36.53 -6.85 0.94
C VAL A 230 36.67 -5.80 2.04
N ALA A 231 36.45 -4.54 1.72
CA ALA A 231 36.49 -3.48 2.73
C ALA A 231 35.29 -3.58 3.70
N PHE A 232 35.53 -3.32 4.99
CA PHE A 232 34.52 -3.32 6.02
C PHE A 232 34.46 -1.95 6.71
N ALA A 233 33.28 -1.30 6.69
CA ALA A 233 33.02 -0.03 7.34
C ALA A 233 32.10 -0.23 8.55
N ASN A 234 32.57 0.16 9.74
CA ASN A 234 31.85 -0.09 10.98
C ASN A 234 30.98 1.10 11.37
N VAL A 235 29.69 1.06 11.06
CA VAL A 235 28.71 2.09 11.42
C VAL A 235 27.87 1.77 12.66
N PHE A 236 28.19 0.68 13.36
CA PHE A 236 27.40 0.17 14.49
C PHE A 236 27.17 1.16 15.61
N SER A 237 28.17 1.98 15.94
CA SER A 237 28.15 2.90 17.07
C SER A 237 27.69 4.32 16.74
N SER A 238 27.35 4.59 15.47
CA SER A 238 26.98 5.93 15.01
C SER A 238 25.68 6.48 15.66
N LEU A 239 24.85 5.61 16.24
CA LEU A 239 23.48 5.93 16.66
C LEU A 239 23.19 5.68 18.15
N VAL A 240 24.18 5.75 19.01
CA VAL A 240 23.96 5.70 20.47
C VAL A 240 23.31 7.01 21.01
N ILE A 241 22.97 7.93 20.12
CA ILE A 241 22.36 9.22 20.45
C ILE A 241 20.82 9.01 20.50
N PRO A 242 20.15 9.49 21.56
CA PRO A 242 18.70 9.46 21.65
C PRO A 242 18.00 10.19 20.48
N ASN A 243 16.78 9.77 20.15
CA ASN A 243 15.93 10.41 19.13
C ASN A 243 16.49 10.36 17.69
N THR A 244 17.20 9.30 17.33
CA THR A 244 17.72 9.09 15.97
C THR A 244 16.91 8.08 15.16
N THR A 245 15.89 7.47 15.75
CA THR A 245 15.00 6.48 15.12
C THR A 245 13.54 6.85 15.36
N THR A 246 12.65 6.36 14.48
CA THR A 246 11.21 6.52 14.63
C THR A 246 10.57 5.39 15.43
N ASP A 247 11.20 4.19 15.43
CA ASP A 247 10.66 2.97 16.04
C ASP A 247 11.73 2.12 16.76
N GLY A 248 12.91 2.69 17.01
CA GLY A 248 14.04 1.95 17.58
C GLY A 248 14.90 1.24 16.52
N HIS A 249 14.53 1.29 15.23
CA HIS A 249 15.27 0.72 14.10
C HIS A 249 15.34 1.68 12.91
N ALA A 250 14.19 2.04 12.35
CA ALA A 250 14.14 2.96 11.21
C ALA A 250 14.67 4.34 11.59
N LEU A 251 15.69 4.80 10.88
CA LEU A 251 16.32 6.09 11.13
C LEU A 251 15.38 7.23 10.74
N ASN A 252 15.33 8.27 11.56
CA ASN A 252 14.76 9.54 11.18
C ASN A 252 15.82 10.41 10.46
N GLU A 253 15.48 11.64 10.07
CA GLU A 253 16.38 12.53 9.35
C GLU A 253 17.72 12.76 10.08
N LEU A 254 17.70 13.02 11.39
CA LEU A 254 18.90 13.14 12.20
C LEU A 254 19.72 11.85 12.21
N GLY A 255 19.05 10.70 12.35
CA GLY A 255 19.70 9.40 12.31
C GLY A 255 20.38 9.12 10.97
N HIS A 256 19.75 9.48 9.87
CA HIS A 256 20.36 9.36 8.54
C HIS A 256 21.53 10.28 8.33
N ALA A 257 21.47 11.52 8.80
CA ALA A 257 22.62 12.44 8.73
C ALA A 257 23.82 11.90 9.53
N LEU A 258 23.61 11.39 10.74
CA LEU A 258 24.66 10.79 11.56
C LEU A 258 25.22 9.51 10.97
N PHE A 259 24.36 8.65 10.46
CA PHE A 259 24.75 7.44 9.73
C PHE A 259 25.63 7.79 8.53
N ALA A 260 25.20 8.73 7.70
CA ALA A 260 25.93 9.13 6.51
C ALA A 260 27.32 9.69 6.84
N ASN A 261 27.43 10.53 7.88
CA ASN A 261 28.71 11.06 8.36
C ASN A 261 29.66 9.95 8.81
N GLN A 262 29.14 8.97 9.57
CA GLN A 262 29.95 7.84 10.04
C GLN A 262 30.34 6.91 8.89
N ALA A 263 29.40 6.57 8.00
CA ALA A 263 29.68 5.73 6.84
C ALA A 263 30.72 6.37 5.93
N PHE A 264 30.59 7.67 5.68
CA PHE A 264 31.56 8.43 4.90
C PHE A 264 32.95 8.40 5.56
N LYS A 265 33.03 8.69 6.89
CA LYS A 265 34.30 8.67 7.64
C LYS A 265 34.95 7.29 7.63
N GLU A 266 34.20 6.22 7.82
CA GLU A 266 34.72 4.85 7.76
C GLU A 266 35.23 4.48 6.35
N MET A 267 34.46 4.83 5.30
CA MET A 267 34.81 4.51 3.92
C MET A 267 36.04 5.29 3.41
N PHE A 268 36.14 6.58 3.72
CA PHE A 268 37.15 7.45 3.14
C PHE A 268 38.24 7.87 4.14
N GLN A 269 38.15 7.46 5.40
CA GLN A 269 39.09 7.77 6.49
C GLN A 269 39.37 9.28 6.61
N THR A 270 38.35 10.09 6.36
CA THR A 270 38.36 11.54 6.52
C THR A 270 37.00 12.00 7.06
N ASP A 271 36.99 13.13 7.75
CA ASP A 271 35.74 13.66 8.30
C ASP A 271 34.83 14.18 7.18
N ALA A 272 33.53 13.97 7.34
CA ALA A 272 32.52 14.46 6.43
C ALA A 272 32.44 16.01 6.48
N THR A 273 32.22 16.64 5.36
CA THR A 273 31.90 18.06 5.26
C THR A 273 30.43 18.30 5.61
N THR A 274 30.05 19.56 5.84
CA THR A 274 28.62 19.91 5.95
C THR A 274 27.89 19.59 4.63
N VAL A 275 26.78 18.93 4.72
CA VAL A 275 25.94 18.60 3.55
C VAL A 275 25.37 19.88 2.95
N ASN A 276 25.52 20.08 1.66
CA ASN A 276 24.86 21.14 0.93
C ASN A 276 23.41 20.72 0.65
N GLU A 277 22.47 21.46 1.21
CA GLU A 277 21.05 21.09 1.18
C GLU A 277 20.46 21.13 -0.24
N ASP A 278 20.79 22.13 -1.05
CA ASP A 278 20.29 22.22 -2.44
C ASP A 278 20.78 21.03 -3.28
N LEU A 279 22.04 20.64 -3.09
CA LEU A 279 22.61 19.45 -3.74
C LEU A 279 21.92 18.17 -3.24
N ARG A 280 21.62 18.08 -1.94
CA ARG A 280 20.93 16.94 -1.34
C ARG A 280 19.53 16.78 -1.92
N GLN A 281 18.78 17.88 -2.06
CA GLN A 281 17.47 17.85 -2.71
C GLN A 281 17.53 17.33 -4.14
N LEU A 282 18.52 17.76 -4.91
CA LEU A 282 18.74 17.28 -6.27
C LEU A 282 19.09 15.78 -6.31
N VAL A 283 19.90 15.31 -5.34
CA VAL A 283 20.22 13.88 -5.16
C VAL A 283 18.97 13.08 -4.83
N VAL A 284 18.12 13.56 -3.92
CA VAL A 284 16.84 12.91 -3.57
C VAL A 284 15.90 12.86 -4.78
N GLU A 285 15.82 13.94 -5.54
CA GLU A 285 14.99 13.97 -6.76
C GLU A 285 15.50 12.94 -7.79
N LYS A 286 16.82 12.86 -8.03
CA LYS A 286 17.45 11.84 -8.89
C LYS A 286 17.14 10.43 -8.38
N ALA A 287 17.29 10.20 -7.07
CA ALA A 287 17.02 8.90 -6.46
C ALA A 287 15.54 8.48 -6.58
N THR A 288 14.63 9.45 -6.52
CA THR A 288 13.19 9.23 -6.75
C THR A 288 12.92 8.76 -8.18
N GLN A 289 13.49 9.44 -9.20
CA GLN A 289 13.35 9.00 -10.60
C GLN A 289 13.97 7.63 -10.83
N PHE A 290 15.13 7.36 -10.22
CA PHE A 290 15.75 6.04 -10.30
C PHE A 290 14.91 4.96 -9.60
N HIS A 291 14.27 5.27 -8.47
CA HIS A 291 13.36 4.34 -7.83
C HIS A 291 12.20 3.95 -8.74
N HIS A 292 11.56 4.91 -9.42
CA HIS A 292 10.50 4.63 -10.40
C HIS A 292 11.01 3.82 -11.60
N ARG A 293 12.29 3.99 -11.97
CA ARG A 293 12.94 3.18 -13.01
C ARG A 293 13.18 1.75 -12.54
N TYR A 294 13.67 1.57 -11.31
CA TYR A 294 14.06 0.29 -10.74
C TYR A 294 12.86 -0.51 -10.23
N ARG A 295 11.96 0.15 -9.50
CA ARG A 295 10.73 -0.42 -8.92
C ARG A 295 9.49 0.28 -9.47
N PRO A 296 9.18 0.12 -10.77
CA PRO A 296 8.05 0.81 -11.35
C PRO A 296 6.74 0.35 -10.73
N LEU A 297 5.87 1.31 -10.44
CA LEU A 297 4.49 1.01 -10.08
C LEU A 297 3.85 0.17 -11.20
N ASN A 298 3.03 -0.81 -10.83
CA ASN A 298 2.44 -1.77 -11.76
C ASN A 298 3.47 -2.70 -12.45
N THR A 299 4.51 -3.12 -11.73
CA THR A 299 5.59 -4.00 -12.23
C THR A 299 5.06 -5.28 -12.90
N PHE A 300 3.88 -5.78 -12.50
CA PHE A 300 3.26 -6.96 -13.11
C PHE A 300 2.93 -6.77 -14.59
N TYR A 301 2.71 -5.54 -15.04
CA TYR A 301 2.52 -5.17 -16.45
C TYR A 301 3.82 -4.92 -17.18
N TYR A 302 4.90 -4.70 -16.45
CA TYR A 302 6.23 -4.52 -17.01
C TYR A 302 6.99 -5.86 -17.13
N THR A 303 7.10 -6.63 -16.06
CA THR A 303 7.87 -7.89 -16.04
C THR A 303 7.02 -9.14 -15.94
N GLY A 304 5.83 -9.07 -15.37
CA GLY A 304 4.95 -10.20 -15.09
C GLY A 304 4.15 -10.70 -16.29
N ALA A 305 3.21 -11.58 -16.03
CA ALA A 305 2.40 -12.25 -17.06
C ALA A 305 1.49 -11.29 -17.86
N ARG A 306 1.28 -10.07 -17.37
CA ARG A 306 0.49 -9.04 -18.07
C ARG A 306 1.34 -8.08 -18.92
N ASN A 307 2.61 -8.38 -19.17
CA ASN A 307 3.42 -7.66 -20.15
C ASN A 307 2.92 -7.95 -21.58
N LYS A 308 1.77 -7.38 -21.91
CA LYS A 308 1.11 -7.43 -23.22
C LYS A 308 1.05 -6.02 -23.80
N ALA A 309 0.13 -5.76 -24.72
CA ALA A 309 0.05 -4.48 -25.42
C ALA A 309 0.10 -3.26 -24.49
N TYR A 310 -0.67 -3.24 -23.42
CA TYR A 310 -0.60 -2.13 -22.44
C TYR A 310 0.76 -2.06 -21.73
N GLY A 311 1.36 -3.22 -21.41
CA GLY A 311 2.68 -3.27 -20.79
C GLY A 311 3.76 -2.66 -21.67
N TYR A 312 3.94 -3.14 -22.90
CA TYR A 312 5.02 -2.66 -23.75
C TYR A 312 4.79 -1.27 -24.35
N LEU A 313 3.53 -0.81 -24.47
CA LEU A 313 3.22 0.52 -24.98
C LEU A 313 3.32 1.62 -23.92
N ASP A 314 3.05 1.30 -22.67
CA ASP A 314 3.09 2.27 -21.59
C ASP A 314 4.39 2.22 -20.80
N PHE A 315 4.88 1.02 -20.44
CA PHE A 315 5.99 0.89 -19.50
C PHE A 315 7.37 0.98 -20.14
N LEU A 316 7.62 0.41 -21.31
CA LEU A 316 8.94 0.50 -21.91
C LEU A 316 9.33 1.92 -22.32
N PRO A 317 8.45 2.73 -22.94
CA PRO A 317 8.73 4.15 -23.16
C PRO A 317 8.94 4.93 -21.86
N ALA A 318 8.20 4.60 -20.81
CA ALA A 318 8.37 5.21 -19.50
C ALA A 318 9.74 4.88 -18.90
N MET A 319 10.23 3.64 -19.03
CA MET A 319 11.56 3.25 -18.56
C MET A 319 12.66 4.02 -19.26
N ARG A 320 12.56 4.23 -20.58
CA ARG A 320 13.46 5.11 -21.34
C ARG A 320 13.47 6.53 -20.77
N ASN A 321 12.29 7.08 -20.55
CA ASN A 321 12.17 8.45 -20.05
C ASN A 321 12.72 8.58 -18.62
N PHE A 322 12.51 7.61 -17.73
CA PHE A 322 13.13 7.61 -16.42
C PHE A 322 14.68 7.52 -16.50
N ASP A 323 15.23 6.70 -17.40
CA ASP A 323 16.69 6.66 -17.59
C ASP A 323 17.25 8.02 -18.04
N LEU A 324 16.55 8.74 -18.93
CA LEU A 324 16.91 10.10 -19.34
C LEU A 324 16.79 11.11 -18.18
N MET A 325 15.68 11.08 -17.44
CA MET A 325 15.49 11.97 -16.28
C MET A 325 16.58 11.75 -15.21
N VAL A 326 16.97 10.51 -14.98
CA VAL A 326 18.07 10.18 -14.05
C VAL A 326 19.40 10.74 -14.59
N ALA A 327 19.69 10.56 -15.88
CA ALA A 327 20.92 11.08 -16.51
C ALA A 327 20.97 12.63 -16.49
N ASN A 328 19.85 13.30 -16.73
CA ASN A 328 19.76 14.77 -16.64
C ASN A 328 20.10 15.27 -15.23
N ARG A 329 19.65 14.56 -14.21
CA ARG A 329 19.93 14.88 -12.80
C ARG A 329 21.36 14.55 -12.39
N ASP A 330 21.93 13.43 -12.87
CA ASP A 330 23.35 13.15 -12.70
C ASP A 330 24.20 14.30 -13.29
N HIS A 331 23.86 14.76 -14.49
CA HIS A 331 24.54 15.89 -15.13
C HIS A 331 24.44 17.18 -14.29
N ALA A 332 23.24 17.49 -13.80
CA ALA A 332 23.01 18.64 -12.93
C ALA A 332 23.79 18.55 -11.60
N ILE A 333 23.87 17.35 -11.00
CA ILE A 333 24.71 17.09 -9.81
C ILE A 333 26.18 17.34 -10.11
N HIS A 334 26.71 16.79 -11.22
CA HIS A 334 28.11 16.97 -11.61
C HIS A 334 28.46 18.45 -11.86
N GLN A 335 27.57 19.18 -12.53
CA GLN A 335 27.76 20.63 -12.71
C GLN A 335 27.69 21.38 -11.37
N SER A 336 26.75 21.03 -10.50
CA SER A 336 26.59 21.68 -9.21
C SER A 336 27.84 21.52 -8.33
N VAL A 337 28.40 20.32 -8.22
CA VAL A 337 29.58 20.08 -7.40
C VAL A 337 30.87 20.68 -7.99
N SER A 338 30.99 20.69 -9.34
CA SER A 338 32.18 21.23 -10.02
C SER A 338 32.24 22.76 -10.01
N THR A 339 31.08 23.42 -10.04
CA THR A 339 30.97 24.89 -10.09
C THR A 339 30.71 25.52 -8.73
N GLY A 340 30.25 24.74 -7.76
CA GLY A 340 29.76 25.22 -6.45
C GLY A 340 28.43 25.98 -6.53
N LYS A 341 27.69 25.87 -7.64
CA LYS A 341 26.38 26.51 -7.86
C LYS A 341 25.35 25.46 -8.23
N THR A 342 24.19 25.47 -7.58
CA THR A 342 23.10 24.54 -7.87
C THR A 342 22.60 24.72 -9.30
N THR A 343 22.62 23.64 -10.08
CA THR A 343 22.13 23.56 -11.44
C THR A 343 20.82 22.79 -11.46
N GLN A 344 19.82 23.28 -12.17
CA GLN A 344 18.55 22.56 -12.34
C GLN A 344 18.66 21.54 -13.47
N PRO A 345 18.01 20.36 -13.35
CA PRO A 345 17.98 19.38 -14.43
C PRO A 345 17.13 19.90 -15.62
N ASP A 346 17.56 19.58 -16.84
CA ASP A 346 16.83 19.90 -18.07
C ASP A 346 16.19 18.63 -18.65
N ASP A 347 14.87 18.52 -18.54
CA ASP A 347 14.07 17.42 -19.07
C ASP A 347 13.44 17.72 -20.44
N SER A 348 13.88 18.75 -21.14
CA SER A 348 13.40 19.10 -22.49
C SER A 348 13.69 18.05 -23.56
N ASN A 349 14.64 17.14 -23.28
CA ASN A 349 15.06 16.06 -24.16
C ASN A 349 14.17 14.79 -24.04
N LEU A 350 13.12 14.80 -23.20
CA LEU A 350 12.30 13.61 -23.00
C LEU A 350 11.41 13.35 -24.22
N PRO A 351 11.49 12.16 -24.85
CA PRO A 351 10.57 11.77 -25.90
C PRO A 351 9.13 11.70 -25.40
N GLN A 352 8.19 12.07 -26.25
CA GLN A 352 6.77 11.91 -25.94
C GLN A 352 6.37 10.45 -25.87
N LEU A 353 5.37 10.14 -25.06
CA LEU A 353 4.78 8.82 -24.98
C LEU A 353 3.65 8.72 -26.03
N ASP A 354 4.05 8.45 -27.27
CA ASP A 354 3.11 8.23 -28.37
C ASP A 354 2.44 6.86 -28.31
N ASN A 355 1.61 6.54 -29.29
CA ASN A 355 1.00 5.22 -29.46
C ASN A 355 0.08 4.80 -28.31
N VAL A 356 -1.00 5.52 -28.10
CA VAL A 356 -2.04 5.16 -27.11
C VAL A 356 -2.91 4.04 -27.67
N LEU A 357 -2.98 2.92 -26.95
CA LEU A 357 -3.98 1.89 -27.20
C LEU A 357 -5.24 2.23 -26.40
N LEU A 358 -6.34 2.53 -27.08
CA LEU A 358 -7.59 2.88 -26.42
C LEU A 358 -8.26 1.65 -25.80
N SER A 359 -8.98 1.84 -24.71
CA SER A 359 -9.86 0.83 -24.15
C SER A 359 -10.98 0.49 -25.13
N ARG A 360 -11.44 -0.78 -25.14
CA ARG A 360 -12.42 -1.26 -26.14
C ARG A 360 -13.76 -0.55 -26.11
N GLY A 361 -14.08 0.17 -25.03
CA GLY A 361 -15.30 0.94 -24.93
C GLY A 361 -15.21 1.98 -23.83
N ALA A 362 -16.09 2.95 -23.88
CA ALA A 362 -16.38 3.88 -22.81
C ALA A 362 -17.87 3.90 -22.54
N ASN A 363 -18.27 4.14 -21.31
CA ASN A 363 -19.65 4.26 -20.92
C ASN A 363 -20.13 5.70 -21.10
N LYS A 364 -21.43 5.91 -21.04
CA LYS A 364 -22.03 7.23 -21.13
C LYS A 364 -21.68 8.04 -19.87
N PHE A 365 -21.30 9.29 -20.06
CA PHE A 365 -21.18 10.24 -18.98
C PHE A 365 -22.55 10.91 -18.76
N LEU A 366 -23.04 10.91 -17.51
CA LEU A 366 -24.25 11.61 -17.07
C LEU A 366 -23.89 12.62 -16.00
N SER A 367 -24.61 13.74 -15.95
CA SER A 367 -24.54 14.65 -14.81
C SER A 367 -24.99 13.97 -13.52
N PRO A 368 -24.67 14.47 -12.32
CA PRO A 368 -25.20 13.93 -11.06
C PRO A 368 -26.73 13.84 -11.05
N ALA A 369 -27.42 14.84 -11.55
CA ALA A 369 -28.88 14.86 -11.62
C ALA A 369 -29.44 13.79 -12.58
N ASP A 370 -28.85 13.64 -13.77
CA ASP A 370 -29.26 12.64 -14.74
C ASP A 370 -28.95 11.20 -14.24
N GLU A 371 -27.82 11.00 -13.56
CA GLU A 371 -27.49 9.69 -12.97
C GLU A 371 -28.47 9.36 -11.85
N GLN A 372 -28.80 10.30 -10.97
CA GLN A 372 -29.81 10.12 -9.92
C GLN A 372 -31.18 9.73 -10.53
N ALA A 373 -31.58 10.41 -11.62
CA ALA A 373 -32.82 10.12 -12.32
C ALA A 373 -32.81 8.74 -13.02
N ALA A 374 -31.63 8.28 -13.44
CA ALA A 374 -31.45 6.97 -14.08
C ALA A 374 -31.44 5.79 -13.09
N PHE A 375 -31.30 6.03 -11.80
CA PHE A 375 -31.34 4.98 -10.78
C PHE A 375 -32.71 4.32 -10.69
N LYS A 376 -32.70 3.01 -10.62
CA LYS A 376 -33.85 2.22 -10.15
C LYS A 376 -33.65 1.92 -8.69
N VAL A 377 -34.32 2.68 -7.83
CA VAL A 377 -34.26 2.57 -6.38
C VAL A 377 -35.40 1.70 -5.89
N ASP A 378 -35.16 0.83 -4.90
CA ASP A 378 -36.24 0.09 -4.22
C ASP A 378 -37.26 1.10 -3.66
N PRO A 379 -38.58 0.87 -3.85
CA PRO A 379 -39.62 1.86 -3.53
C PRO A 379 -39.67 2.29 -2.06
N ARG A 380 -39.08 1.54 -1.13
CA ARG A 380 -38.98 1.88 0.30
C ARG A 380 -37.96 2.96 0.60
N PHE A 381 -37.04 3.27 -0.33
CA PHE A 381 -35.91 4.16 -0.10
C PHE A 381 -35.93 5.38 -1.01
N LYS A 382 -35.23 6.41 -0.61
CA LYS A 382 -34.89 7.57 -1.44
C LYS A 382 -33.36 7.74 -1.49
N VAL A 383 -32.90 8.24 -2.62
CA VAL A 383 -31.48 8.56 -2.88
C VAL A 383 -31.38 10.02 -3.24
N ASN A 384 -30.39 10.69 -2.73
CA ASN A 384 -29.95 12.01 -3.20
C ASN A 384 -28.43 12.07 -3.35
N CYS A 385 -27.95 12.96 -4.21
CA CYS A 385 -26.53 13.30 -4.27
C CYS A 385 -26.18 14.12 -3.02
N PHE A 386 -25.23 13.62 -2.23
CA PHE A 386 -24.74 14.30 -1.03
C PHE A 386 -23.64 15.30 -1.40
N ALA A 387 -22.75 14.93 -2.31
CA ALA A 387 -21.70 15.79 -2.85
C ALA A 387 -21.28 15.27 -4.24
N SER A 388 -20.91 16.19 -5.11
CA SER A 388 -20.47 15.88 -6.46
C SER A 388 -19.34 16.78 -6.94
N GLU A 389 -18.79 16.43 -8.09
CA GLU A 389 -17.82 17.23 -8.83
C GLU A 389 -18.38 18.60 -9.27
N GLU A 390 -19.70 18.74 -9.37
CA GLU A 390 -20.35 20.01 -9.74
C GLU A 390 -20.39 20.98 -8.55
N ASP A 391 -20.49 20.45 -7.33
CA ASP A 391 -20.47 21.23 -6.09
C ASP A 391 -19.02 21.51 -5.67
N PHE A 392 -18.14 20.50 -5.75
CA PHE A 392 -16.76 20.53 -5.27
C PHE A 392 -15.83 19.82 -6.25
N PRO A 393 -15.00 20.55 -7.03
CA PRO A 393 -14.03 19.93 -7.95
C PRO A 393 -13.02 19.00 -7.27
N GLU A 394 -12.80 19.16 -5.96
CA GLU A 394 -11.95 18.32 -5.13
C GLU A 394 -12.47 16.88 -4.99
N MET A 395 -13.76 16.67 -5.27
CA MET A 395 -14.41 15.35 -5.24
C MET A 395 -13.96 14.39 -6.36
N ALA A 396 -13.09 14.85 -7.27
CA ALA A 396 -12.64 14.05 -8.41
C ALA A 396 -12.09 12.68 -8.00
N CYS A 397 -12.67 11.61 -8.54
CA CYS A 397 -12.24 10.22 -8.35
C CYS A 397 -12.17 9.78 -6.86
N PRO A 398 -13.25 9.84 -6.08
CA PRO A 398 -13.27 9.42 -4.68
C PRO A 398 -13.12 7.90 -4.57
N ILE A 399 -12.40 7.40 -3.55
CA ILE A 399 -12.08 5.98 -3.39
C ILE A 399 -12.57 5.42 -2.06
N ALA A 400 -12.28 6.08 -0.95
CA ALA A 400 -12.66 5.60 0.38
C ALA A 400 -13.21 6.76 1.22
N MET A 401 -14.07 6.44 2.19
CA MET A 401 -14.68 7.45 3.06
C MET A 401 -14.79 6.97 4.50
N ARG A 402 -14.64 7.91 5.45
CA ARG A 402 -14.69 7.65 6.90
C ARG A 402 -15.36 8.82 7.61
N TRP A 403 -16.13 8.51 8.66
CA TRP A 403 -16.76 9.50 9.52
C TRP A 403 -15.90 9.77 10.75
N ASP A 404 -15.65 11.04 11.07
CA ASP A 404 -14.95 11.42 12.29
C ASP A 404 -15.89 11.52 13.51
N SER A 405 -15.29 11.90 14.64
CA SER A 405 -16.04 12.07 15.90
C SER A 405 -16.96 13.29 15.90
N GLN A 406 -16.72 14.26 15.03
CA GLN A 406 -17.56 15.45 14.86
C GLN A 406 -18.73 15.23 13.88
N GLY A 407 -18.79 14.07 13.22
CA GLY A 407 -19.79 13.75 12.23
C GLY A 407 -19.52 14.34 10.84
N ARG A 408 -18.25 14.63 10.53
CA ARG A 408 -17.79 15.08 9.21
C ARG A 408 -17.37 13.89 8.38
N LEU A 409 -17.61 13.96 7.07
CA LEU A 409 -17.23 12.89 6.14
C LEU A 409 -15.86 13.17 5.52
N TRP A 410 -14.89 12.33 5.83
CA TRP A 410 -13.56 12.34 5.20
C TRP A 410 -13.56 11.43 3.99
N VAL A 411 -12.97 11.90 2.87
CA VAL A 411 -12.94 11.18 1.61
C VAL A 411 -11.54 11.23 1.01
N SER A 412 -10.97 10.07 0.65
CA SER A 412 -9.76 10.04 -0.18
C SER A 412 -10.15 10.07 -1.65
N THR A 413 -9.42 10.89 -2.43
CA THR A 413 -9.61 11.03 -3.88
C THR A 413 -8.30 10.75 -4.61
N SER A 414 -8.37 10.19 -5.84
CA SER A 414 -7.17 9.90 -6.61
C SER A 414 -7.37 10.09 -8.11
N ILE A 415 -6.96 11.25 -8.57
CA ILE A 415 -6.86 11.56 -10.01
C ILE A 415 -5.63 10.91 -10.65
N THR A 416 -4.66 10.52 -9.83
CA THR A 416 -3.42 9.83 -10.23
C THR A 416 -3.67 8.37 -10.59
N TYR A 417 -4.62 7.73 -9.91
CA TYR A 417 -4.93 6.32 -10.14
C TYR A 417 -5.18 6.01 -11.62
N PRO A 418 -4.64 4.92 -12.18
CA PRO A 418 -3.89 3.87 -11.48
C PRO A 418 -2.37 3.96 -11.69
N HIS A 419 -1.80 5.05 -12.18
CA HIS A 419 -0.37 5.14 -12.51
C HIS A 419 0.13 6.57 -12.57
N VAL A 420 1.43 6.74 -12.24
CA VAL A 420 2.19 7.99 -12.40
C VAL A 420 3.22 7.79 -13.50
N TYR A 421 3.19 8.66 -14.51
CA TYR A 421 4.15 8.62 -15.60
C TYR A 421 5.37 9.51 -15.33
N PRO A 422 6.49 9.28 -16.06
CA PRO A 422 7.67 10.15 -15.98
C PRO A 422 7.30 11.63 -16.09
N GLY A 423 7.80 12.45 -15.18
CA GLY A 423 7.51 13.89 -15.11
C GLY A 423 6.17 14.28 -14.48
N GLN A 424 5.31 13.33 -14.15
CA GLN A 424 4.08 13.60 -13.40
C GLN A 424 4.35 13.55 -11.90
N LYS A 425 3.69 14.43 -11.16
CA LYS A 425 3.64 14.37 -9.69
C LYS A 425 2.26 13.88 -9.26
N PRO A 426 2.16 13.04 -8.22
CA PRO A 426 0.89 12.72 -7.58
C PRO A 426 0.22 14.00 -7.07
N GLN A 427 -1.12 14.06 -7.18
CA GLN A 427 -1.92 15.21 -6.73
C GLN A 427 -3.21 14.75 -6.05
N ASP A 428 -3.16 13.58 -5.46
CA ASP A 428 -4.30 12.98 -4.79
C ASP A 428 -4.52 13.62 -3.43
N LYS A 429 -5.74 13.52 -2.89
CA LYS A 429 -6.14 14.29 -1.71
C LYS A 429 -6.90 13.44 -0.69
N ILE A 430 -6.94 13.94 0.54
CA ILE A 430 -7.98 13.65 1.52
C ILE A 430 -8.72 14.95 1.77
N ILE A 431 -10.04 14.91 1.58
CA ILE A 431 -10.95 16.04 1.78
C ILE A 431 -11.94 15.75 2.91
N ILE A 432 -12.48 16.82 3.48
CA ILE A 432 -13.53 16.77 4.52
C ILE A 432 -14.77 17.45 3.98
N LEU A 433 -15.90 16.73 4.01
CA LEU A 433 -17.21 17.23 3.62
C LEU A 433 -18.08 17.44 4.88
N GLU A 434 -18.78 18.56 4.91
CA GLU A 434 -19.68 18.93 6.01
C GLU A 434 -21.05 19.30 5.44
N ASP A 435 -22.09 18.82 6.09
CA ASP A 435 -23.52 19.19 5.91
C ASP A 435 -23.90 20.00 7.15
N THR A 436 -23.70 21.31 7.08
CA THR A 436 -23.77 22.19 8.27
C THR A 436 -25.20 22.59 8.62
N ASP A 437 -26.12 22.56 7.66
CA ASP A 437 -27.55 22.84 7.86
C ASP A 437 -28.41 21.57 7.96
N GLN A 438 -27.78 20.40 7.80
CA GLN A 438 -28.41 19.07 7.94
C GLN A 438 -29.53 18.79 6.92
N ASP A 439 -29.45 19.37 5.73
CA ASP A 439 -30.43 19.15 4.65
C ASP A 439 -30.15 17.84 3.88
N GLY A 440 -28.99 17.24 4.10
CA GLY A 440 -28.55 15.98 3.47
C GLY A 440 -27.73 16.19 2.22
N LYS A 441 -27.17 17.37 2.04
CA LYS A 441 -26.13 17.72 1.06
C LYS A 441 -24.95 18.36 1.78
N ALA A 442 -23.75 18.10 1.30
CA ALA A 442 -22.59 18.83 1.78
C ALA A 442 -22.61 20.28 1.26
N ASP A 443 -22.39 21.22 2.15
CA ASP A 443 -22.29 22.66 1.83
C ASP A 443 -20.87 23.20 2.00
N LYS A 444 -19.95 22.37 2.55
CA LYS A 444 -18.55 22.75 2.74
C LYS A 444 -17.62 21.58 2.42
N CYS A 445 -16.55 21.91 1.68
CA CYS A 445 -15.44 20.99 1.38
C CYS A 445 -14.12 21.64 1.80
N THR A 446 -13.31 20.90 2.55
CA THR A 446 -11.96 21.31 2.96
C THR A 446 -10.94 20.30 2.49
N THR A 447 -9.92 20.71 1.73
CA THR A 447 -8.74 19.86 1.46
C THR A 447 -7.89 19.80 2.72
N TRP A 448 -7.85 18.63 3.35
CA TRP A 448 -7.06 18.40 4.56
C TRP A 448 -5.63 17.96 4.24
N ALA A 449 -5.44 17.09 3.22
CA ALA A 449 -4.13 16.69 2.71
C ALA A 449 -4.14 16.68 1.18
N ASP A 450 -3.03 17.02 0.56
CA ASP A 450 -2.78 16.95 -0.87
C ASP A 450 -1.43 16.31 -1.17
N ASP A 451 -1.04 16.26 -2.44
CA ASP A 451 0.19 15.62 -2.93
C ASP A 451 0.35 14.15 -2.46
N LEU A 452 -0.78 13.45 -2.27
CA LEU A 452 -0.80 12.04 -1.90
C LEU A 452 -0.61 11.15 -3.12
N HIS A 453 -0.12 9.92 -2.90
CA HIS A 453 0.14 8.94 -3.95
C HIS A 453 -0.84 7.78 -3.90
N ILE A 454 -1.94 7.85 -4.64
CA ILE A 454 -2.95 6.81 -4.78
C ILE A 454 -3.43 6.30 -3.40
N PRO A 455 -4.07 7.16 -2.59
CA PRO A 455 -4.54 6.80 -1.25
C PRO A 455 -5.78 5.91 -1.31
N LEU A 456 -5.59 4.62 -1.57
CA LEU A 456 -6.68 3.66 -1.79
C LEU A 456 -7.51 3.41 -0.53
N SER A 457 -6.95 3.64 0.64
CA SER A 457 -7.66 3.53 1.91
C SER A 457 -6.96 4.29 3.01
N PHE A 458 -7.74 4.68 4.02
CA PHE A 458 -7.24 5.36 5.21
C PHE A 458 -8.14 5.08 6.42
N VAL A 459 -7.65 5.35 7.63
CA VAL A 459 -8.44 5.41 8.87
C VAL A 459 -8.01 6.60 9.71
N LEU A 460 -8.97 7.17 10.44
CA LEU A 460 -8.72 8.23 11.42
C LEU A 460 -8.09 7.64 12.68
N ASP A 461 -7.10 8.32 13.26
CA ASP A 461 -6.41 7.87 14.47
C ASP A 461 -7.11 8.29 15.79
N GLY A 462 -8.11 9.15 15.70
CA GLY A 462 -8.82 9.74 16.84
C GLY A 462 -8.11 10.95 17.45
N LYS A 463 -6.96 11.36 16.89
CA LYS A 463 -6.16 12.49 17.37
C LYS A 463 -5.96 13.58 16.32
N GLY A 464 -6.82 13.58 15.30
CA GLY A 464 -6.77 14.52 14.18
C GLY A 464 -5.88 14.11 13.03
N GLY A 465 -5.28 12.91 13.09
CA GLY A 465 -4.46 12.34 12.02
C GLY A 465 -5.09 11.13 11.35
N VAL A 466 -4.42 10.62 10.33
CA VAL A 466 -4.84 9.45 9.57
C VAL A 466 -3.68 8.49 9.28
N TYR A 467 -3.93 7.19 9.36
CA TYR A 467 -3.09 6.19 8.71
C TYR A 467 -3.58 6.01 7.29
N CYS A 468 -2.69 6.13 6.32
CA CYS A 468 -3.02 6.15 4.89
C CYS A 468 -2.14 5.18 4.10
N SER A 469 -2.71 4.57 3.06
CA SER A 469 -1.94 3.80 2.07
C SER A 469 -1.35 4.73 1.02
N GLU A 470 -0.04 4.74 0.87
CA GLU A 470 0.69 5.47 -0.18
C GLU A 470 1.80 4.58 -0.73
N GLN A 471 1.50 3.80 -1.73
CA GLN A 471 2.39 2.75 -2.24
C GLN A 471 3.83 3.20 -2.48
N PRO A 472 4.83 2.45 -2.01
CA PRO A 472 4.79 1.19 -1.26
C PRO A 472 4.78 1.38 0.26
N HIS A 473 4.15 2.45 0.75
CA HIS A 473 4.20 2.88 2.14
C HIS A 473 2.87 2.71 2.86
N LEU A 474 2.93 2.45 4.17
CA LEU A 474 1.94 2.84 5.15
C LEU A 474 2.44 4.15 5.77
N THR A 475 1.66 5.23 5.64
CA THR A 475 2.00 6.54 6.19
C THR A 475 1.08 6.93 7.34
N HIS A 476 1.57 7.76 8.23
CA HIS A 476 0.78 8.46 9.23
C HIS A 476 0.88 9.96 8.94
N LEU A 477 -0.24 10.55 8.66
CA LEU A 477 -0.39 11.97 8.30
C LEU A 477 -1.00 12.69 9.50
N THR A 478 -0.45 13.81 9.91
CA THR A 478 -0.92 14.59 11.06
C THR A 478 -0.93 16.06 10.77
N ASP A 479 -1.83 16.76 11.45
CA ASP A 479 -1.89 18.19 11.57
C ASP A 479 -1.30 18.53 12.95
N ARG A 480 -0.08 19.07 12.97
CA ARG A 480 0.67 19.36 14.21
C ARG A 480 0.46 20.75 14.75
N ASP A 481 0.18 21.71 13.86
CA ASP A 481 -0.04 23.10 14.24
C ASP A 481 -1.51 23.45 14.48
N GLY A 482 -2.43 22.53 14.13
CA GLY A 482 -3.86 22.62 14.43
C GLY A 482 -4.62 23.55 13.50
N ASP A 483 -4.10 23.83 12.29
CA ASP A 483 -4.74 24.73 11.33
C ASP A 483 -5.84 24.04 10.49
N GLY A 484 -6.02 22.72 10.69
CA GLY A 484 -7.00 21.90 9.98
C GLY A 484 -6.48 21.33 8.68
N LYS A 485 -5.16 21.32 8.47
CA LYS A 485 -4.48 20.74 7.32
C LYS A 485 -3.31 19.88 7.75
N MET A 486 -3.00 18.88 6.95
CA MET A 486 -1.84 18.02 7.16
C MET A 486 -0.56 18.80 6.89
N ASP A 487 0.33 18.85 7.89
CA ASP A 487 1.66 19.46 7.82
C ASP A 487 2.79 18.47 8.06
N HIS A 488 2.47 17.24 8.49
CA HIS A 488 3.48 16.22 8.77
C HIS A 488 3.10 14.85 8.22
N ARG A 489 4.07 14.24 7.52
CA ARG A 489 3.97 12.88 6.93
C ARG A 489 5.08 12.00 7.49
N GLU A 490 4.72 10.94 8.19
CA GLU A 490 5.63 9.91 8.66
C GLU A 490 5.42 8.61 7.89
N ILE A 491 6.48 8.03 7.35
CA ILE A 491 6.43 6.67 6.78
C ILE A 491 6.59 5.69 7.94
N ILE A 492 5.49 5.00 8.27
CA ILE A 492 5.47 3.98 9.33
C ILE A 492 6.20 2.72 8.87
N PHE A 493 5.87 2.26 7.67
CA PHE A 493 6.49 1.10 7.02
C PHE A 493 6.62 1.34 5.53
N THR A 494 7.63 0.70 4.94
CA THR A 494 7.83 0.65 3.49
C THR A 494 8.20 -0.77 3.04
N GLY A 495 8.04 -1.05 1.76
CA GLY A 495 8.35 -2.37 1.20
C GLY A 495 7.12 -3.21 0.88
N PHE A 496 5.92 -2.65 0.98
CA PHE A 496 4.72 -3.31 0.46
C PHE A 496 4.76 -3.41 -1.07
N GLY A 497 4.08 -4.43 -1.59
CA GLY A 497 4.04 -4.69 -3.02
C GLY A 497 3.42 -3.56 -3.83
N CYS A 498 3.95 -3.32 -5.02
CA CYS A 498 3.46 -2.32 -5.97
C CYS A 498 3.31 -2.88 -7.40
N GLU A 499 3.22 -4.19 -7.52
CA GLU A 499 3.11 -4.91 -8.79
C GLU A 499 1.84 -4.60 -9.56
N ASP A 500 0.77 -4.26 -8.85
CA ASP A 500 -0.47 -3.75 -9.42
C ASP A 500 -1.08 -2.74 -8.43
N SER A 501 -1.10 -1.47 -8.78
CA SER A 501 -1.57 -0.38 -7.92
C SER A 501 -3.02 -0.56 -7.44
N HIS A 502 -3.85 -1.22 -8.24
CA HIS A 502 -5.22 -1.55 -7.87
C HIS A 502 -5.32 -2.59 -6.74
N HIS A 503 -4.28 -3.38 -6.57
CA HIS A 503 -4.22 -4.47 -5.60
C HIS A 503 -3.39 -4.15 -4.35
N SER A 504 -2.88 -2.94 -4.23
CA SER A 504 -2.08 -2.49 -3.09
C SER A 504 -2.88 -2.41 -1.80
N LEU A 505 -2.27 -1.84 -0.77
CA LEU A 505 -2.88 -1.74 0.56
C LEU A 505 -4.28 -1.15 0.52
N HIS A 506 -5.26 -1.92 0.99
CA HIS A 506 -6.70 -1.60 0.98
C HIS A 506 -7.34 -1.87 2.33
N ASP A 507 -8.61 -1.42 2.45
CA ASP A 507 -9.54 -1.80 3.49
C ASP A 507 -9.06 -1.48 4.91
N PHE A 508 -8.42 -0.34 5.08
CA PHE A 508 -7.99 0.10 6.40
C PHE A 508 -9.18 0.22 7.34
N THR A 509 -9.14 -0.54 8.41
CA THR A 509 -10.14 -0.49 9.47
C THR A 509 -9.54 -0.84 10.82
N TRP A 510 -10.02 -0.20 11.87
CA TRP A 510 -9.70 -0.64 13.22
C TRP A 510 -10.45 -1.93 13.54
N THR A 511 -9.74 -2.94 14.00
CA THR A 511 -10.38 -4.11 14.58
C THR A 511 -11.12 -3.72 15.86
N PRO A 512 -12.09 -4.52 16.32
CA PRO A 512 -12.72 -4.29 17.61
C PRO A 512 -11.74 -4.14 18.78
N GLN A 513 -10.55 -4.76 18.69
CA GLN A 513 -9.46 -4.70 19.68
C GLN A 513 -8.48 -3.54 19.47
N GLY A 514 -8.71 -2.66 18.51
CA GLY A 514 -7.92 -1.45 18.32
C GLY A 514 -6.62 -1.61 17.50
N ASN A 515 -6.39 -2.76 16.87
CA ASN A 515 -5.32 -2.88 15.87
C ASN A 515 -5.80 -2.38 14.51
N LEU A 516 -4.90 -1.83 13.71
CA LEU A 516 -5.20 -1.50 12.32
C LEU A 516 -5.10 -2.77 11.47
N LEU A 517 -6.21 -3.15 10.87
CA LEU A 517 -6.28 -4.23 9.90
C LEU A 517 -6.28 -3.65 8.49
N PHE A 518 -5.48 -4.24 7.61
CA PHE A 518 -5.44 -3.92 6.19
C PHE A 518 -4.95 -5.11 5.39
N ARG A 519 -5.09 -5.04 4.08
CA ARG A 519 -4.73 -6.16 3.19
C ARG A 519 -4.23 -5.70 1.83
N GLU A 520 -3.61 -6.62 1.13
CA GLU A 520 -3.28 -6.52 -0.30
C GLU A 520 -3.87 -7.72 -1.05
N ALA A 521 -3.91 -7.64 -2.39
CA ALA A 521 -4.39 -8.74 -3.21
C ALA A 521 -3.26 -9.49 -3.92
N ILE A 522 -3.63 -10.24 -4.96
CA ILE A 522 -2.69 -11.05 -5.75
C ILE A 522 -1.62 -10.21 -6.45
N PHE A 523 -0.54 -10.85 -6.82
CA PHE A 523 0.68 -10.39 -7.52
C PHE A 523 1.73 -9.76 -6.63
N HIS A 524 1.37 -9.31 -5.45
CA HIS A 524 2.27 -8.56 -4.56
C HIS A 524 3.33 -9.45 -3.92
N HIS A 525 4.52 -8.89 -3.79
CA HIS A 525 5.65 -9.40 -3.03
C HIS A 525 6.01 -8.33 -2.01
N SER A 526 5.41 -8.42 -0.84
CA SER A 526 5.67 -7.48 0.25
C SER A 526 6.79 -7.98 1.12
N GLN A 527 7.76 -7.11 1.38
CA GLN A 527 8.83 -7.36 2.33
C GLN A 527 9.12 -6.10 3.12
N VAL A 528 8.66 -6.11 4.35
CA VAL A 528 8.69 -4.97 5.26
C VAL A 528 9.68 -5.24 6.37
N GLU A 529 10.63 -4.34 6.53
CA GLU A 529 11.60 -4.39 7.62
C GLU A 529 11.05 -3.66 8.83
N THR A 530 11.03 -4.31 9.98
CA THR A 530 10.48 -3.72 11.21
C THR A 530 11.44 -3.88 12.38
N VAL A 531 11.20 -3.13 13.43
CA VAL A 531 11.92 -3.30 14.70
C VAL A 531 11.74 -4.69 15.31
N HIS A 532 10.70 -5.42 14.95
CA HIS A 532 10.41 -6.77 15.41
C HIS A 532 10.89 -7.88 14.44
N GLY A 533 11.56 -7.52 13.36
CA GLY A 533 12.07 -8.41 12.32
C GLY A 533 11.39 -8.22 10.97
N PRO A 534 11.89 -8.91 9.95
CA PRO A 534 11.35 -8.82 8.61
C PRO A 534 9.99 -9.53 8.51
N ILE A 535 9.05 -8.86 7.85
CA ILE A 535 7.75 -9.43 7.49
C ILE A 535 7.73 -9.58 5.97
N ARG A 536 7.58 -10.81 5.51
CA ARG A 536 7.52 -11.15 4.09
C ARG A 536 6.21 -11.85 3.80
N ALA A 537 5.55 -11.43 2.75
CA ALA A 537 4.28 -11.98 2.33
C ALA A 537 4.18 -11.95 0.81
N ARG A 538 3.41 -12.88 0.28
CA ARG A 538 3.16 -12.98 -1.16
C ARG A 538 1.69 -13.26 -1.38
N ASN A 539 1.08 -12.54 -2.32
CA ASN A 539 -0.30 -12.69 -2.73
C ASN A 539 -1.33 -12.60 -1.58
N SER A 540 -2.29 -11.73 -1.71
CA SER A 540 -3.51 -11.69 -0.89
C SER A 540 -3.29 -11.73 0.63
N SER A 541 -2.26 -11.05 1.09
CA SER A 541 -1.89 -11.05 2.51
C SER A 541 -2.72 -10.05 3.31
N TRP A 542 -2.98 -10.43 4.56
CA TRP A 542 -3.63 -9.63 5.57
C TRP A 542 -2.61 -9.22 6.62
N PHE A 543 -2.62 -7.96 6.97
CA PHE A 543 -1.71 -7.38 7.94
C PHE A 543 -2.46 -6.82 9.13
N LEU A 544 -1.92 -7.06 10.30
CA LEU A 544 -2.39 -6.48 11.55
C LEU A 544 -1.27 -5.62 12.14
N PHE A 545 -1.56 -4.34 12.33
CA PHE A 545 -0.60 -3.39 12.87
C PHE A 545 -1.06 -2.88 14.23
N HIS A 546 -0.19 -2.96 15.22
CA HIS A 546 -0.38 -2.41 16.56
C HIS A 546 0.43 -1.12 16.71
N PRO A 547 -0.19 0.07 16.61
CA PRO A 547 0.53 1.34 16.56
C PRO A 547 1.44 1.62 17.76
N PRO A 548 1.02 1.37 19.04
CA PRO A 548 1.87 1.69 20.18
C PRO A 548 3.22 0.98 20.22
N THR A 549 3.31 -0.24 19.69
CA THR A 549 4.55 -1.02 19.65
C THR A 549 5.15 -1.12 18.24
N ARG A 550 4.54 -0.49 17.24
CA ARG A 550 4.93 -0.63 15.84
C ARG A 550 5.04 -2.09 15.36
N LYS A 551 4.29 -3.00 16.01
CA LYS A 551 4.30 -4.41 15.63
C LYS A 551 3.40 -4.64 14.42
N LEU A 552 4.01 -5.04 13.32
CA LEU A 552 3.32 -5.54 12.14
C LEU A 552 3.31 -7.07 12.19
N THR A 553 2.16 -7.66 11.88
CA THR A 553 2.00 -9.12 11.78
C THR A 553 1.37 -9.45 10.45
N ALA A 554 1.92 -10.38 9.70
CA ALA A 554 1.22 -11.01 8.61
C ALA A 554 0.13 -11.91 9.24
N PHE A 555 -1.09 -11.38 9.30
CA PHE A 555 -2.19 -11.91 10.10
C PHE A 555 -2.83 -13.15 9.46
N GLY A 556 -2.94 -13.14 8.14
CA GLY A 556 -3.52 -14.24 7.38
C GLY A 556 -3.21 -14.14 5.90
N ALA A 557 -3.62 -15.15 5.15
CA ALA A 557 -3.61 -15.16 3.71
C ALA A 557 -4.94 -15.71 3.21
N TYR A 558 -5.45 -15.12 2.14
CA TYR A 558 -6.71 -15.51 1.54
C TYR A 558 -6.67 -15.25 0.04
N PRO A 559 -7.06 -16.19 -0.84
CA PRO A 559 -6.95 -16.00 -2.29
C PRO A 559 -7.93 -14.95 -2.77
N ASN A 560 -7.58 -13.70 -2.57
CA ASN A 560 -8.39 -12.56 -2.91
C ASN A 560 -7.79 -11.78 -4.07
N THR A 561 -8.47 -11.79 -5.20
CA THR A 561 -8.00 -11.16 -6.42
C THR A 561 -8.03 -9.64 -6.33
N ASN A 562 -9.01 -9.07 -5.63
CA ASN A 562 -9.13 -7.62 -5.44
C ASN A 562 -9.59 -7.38 -3.99
N PRO A 563 -8.83 -6.62 -3.19
CA PRO A 563 -9.06 -6.51 -1.75
C PRO A 563 -10.04 -5.38 -1.42
N TRP A 564 -11.30 -5.52 -1.79
CA TRP A 564 -12.31 -4.51 -1.55
C TRP A 564 -13.35 -4.96 -0.53
N GLY A 565 -13.53 -4.16 0.51
CA GLY A 565 -14.54 -4.29 1.54
C GLY A 565 -14.15 -5.23 2.69
N VAL A 566 -14.09 -4.67 3.90
CA VAL A 566 -13.97 -5.37 5.17
C VAL A 566 -14.95 -4.77 6.16
N ALA A 567 -15.74 -5.60 6.81
CA ALA A 567 -16.62 -5.21 7.89
C ALA A 567 -16.53 -6.19 9.06
N PHE A 568 -16.97 -5.75 10.21
CA PHE A 568 -17.17 -6.59 11.38
C PHE A 568 -18.66 -6.65 11.70
N ASP A 569 -19.17 -7.85 11.98
CA ASP A 569 -20.53 -7.99 12.44
C ASP A 569 -20.70 -7.49 13.90
N GLN A 570 -21.89 -7.61 14.44
CA GLN A 570 -22.19 -7.17 15.81
C GLN A 570 -21.37 -7.89 16.90
N TRP A 571 -20.83 -9.08 16.59
CA TRP A 571 -19.98 -9.86 17.48
C TRP A 571 -18.47 -9.67 17.18
N GLY A 572 -18.16 -8.86 16.17
CA GLY A 572 -16.79 -8.61 15.71
C GLY A 572 -16.20 -9.74 14.90
N ASN A 573 -17.02 -10.59 14.31
CA ASN A 573 -16.57 -11.50 13.28
C ASN A 573 -16.18 -10.70 12.04
N HIS A 574 -15.05 -11.05 11.49
CA HIS A 574 -14.41 -10.38 10.38
C HIS A 574 -14.95 -10.90 9.05
N VAL A 575 -15.53 -10.03 8.26
CA VAL A 575 -16.15 -10.35 6.97
C VAL A 575 -15.49 -9.58 5.84
N ALA A 576 -15.12 -10.28 4.78
CA ALA A 576 -14.45 -9.71 3.63
C ALA A 576 -15.08 -10.18 2.31
N SER A 577 -15.20 -9.26 1.37
CA SER A 577 -15.67 -9.59 0.01
C SER A 577 -14.59 -10.21 -0.84
N HIS A 578 -15.00 -11.13 -1.73
CA HIS A 578 -14.16 -11.66 -2.80
C HIS A 578 -14.74 -11.24 -4.16
N PRO A 579 -14.08 -10.34 -4.89
CA PRO A 579 -14.66 -9.73 -6.07
C PRO A 579 -14.89 -10.68 -7.24
N ILE A 580 -14.08 -11.70 -7.41
CA ILE A 580 -14.23 -12.65 -8.53
C ILE A 580 -15.48 -13.49 -8.37
N PHE A 581 -15.71 -14.02 -7.20
CA PHE A 581 -16.84 -14.90 -6.93
C PHE A 581 -18.09 -14.16 -6.45
N ALA A 582 -17.96 -12.85 -6.25
CA ALA A 582 -19.05 -12.01 -5.75
C ALA A 582 -19.68 -12.53 -4.44
N SER A 583 -18.89 -13.21 -3.65
CA SER A 583 -19.26 -13.75 -2.35
C SER A 583 -18.67 -12.93 -1.23
N THR A 584 -19.32 -12.96 -0.10
CA THR A 584 -18.80 -12.47 1.16
C THR A 584 -18.24 -13.65 1.95
N PHE A 585 -17.05 -13.51 2.46
CA PHE A 585 -16.37 -14.57 3.17
C PHE A 585 -16.30 -14.25 4.65
N HIS A 586 -16.57 -15.25 5.47
CA HIS A 586 -16.32 -15.20 6.88
C HIS A 586 -14.82 -15.03 7.19
N ALA A 587 -14.52 -14.55 8.37
CA ALA A 587 -13.17 -14.22 8.83
C ALA A 587 -12.11 -15.24 8.46
N THR A 588 -10.95 -14.74 8.09
CA THR A 588 -9.78 -15.58 7.91
C THR A 588 -9.25 -16.06 9.26
N ASN A 589 -8.86 -17.33 9.32
CA ASN A 589 -8.20 -17.86 10.50
C ASN A 589 -6.71 -17.50 10.47
N PRO A 590 -6.18 -16.78 11.46
CA PRO A 590 -4.76 -16.43 11.51
C PRO A 590 -3.83 -17.63 11.65
N ALA A 591 -4.34 -18.79 12.06
CA ALA A 591 -3.58 -20.04 12.10
C ALA A 591 -3.44 -20.72 10.72
N TYR A 592 -4.16 -20.28 9.71
CA TYR A 592 -3.98 -20.82 8.36
C TYR A 592 -2.59 -20.49 7.83
N PRO A 593 -1.97 -21.42 7.09
CA PRO A 593 -0.68 -21.20 6.49
C PRO A 593 -0.69 -19.94 5.64
N ARG A 594 0.27 -19.08 5.89
CA ARG A 594 0.51 -17.90 5.08
C ARG A 594 1.45 -18.24 3.95
N GLU A 595 1.23 -17.61 2.82
CA GLU A 595 2.17 -17.72 1.74
C GLU A 595 3.35 -16.79 2.02
N HIS A 596 4.54 -17.39 2.19
CA HIS A 596 5.78 -16.66 2.34
C HIS A 596 6.49 -16.57 0.99
N LEU A 597 7.40 -15.60 0.84
CA LEU A 597 8.17 -15.40 -0.38
C LEU A 597 9.05 -16.60 -0.75
N ALA A 598 9.50 -17.37 0.23
CA ALA A 598 10.16 -18.64 0.01
C ALA A 598 9.19 -19.78 -0.36
N GLY A 599 7.90 -19.55 -0.29
CA GLY A 599 6.85 -20.51 -0.63
C GLY A 599 6.57 -20.59 -2.13
N ASN A 600 5.80 -21.56 -2.51
CA ASN A 600 5.63 -22.01 -3.90
C ASN A 600 4.64 -21.21 -4.75
N GLY A 601 4.42 -19.94 -4.46
CA GLY A 601 3.58 -19.15 -5.32
C GLY A 601 2.08 -19.20 -4.99
N TYR A 602 1.29 -18.71 -5.86
CA TYR A 602 -0.12 -18.35 -5.73
C TYR A 602 -1.11 -19.50 -5.35
N LYS A 603 -0.68 -20.69 -5.19
CA LYS A 603 -1.59 -21.82 -4.93
C LYS A 603 -1.89 -21.95 -3.44
N GLN A 604 -3.11 -21.60 -3.06
CA GLN A 604 -3.65 -22.03 -1.79
C GLN A 604 -4.38 -23.35 -1.99
N GLU A 605 -4.16 -24.29 -1.10
CA GLU A 605 -4.86 -25.57 -1.14
C GLU A 605 -6.35 -25.37 -0.82
N PRO A 606 -7.26 -26.07 -1.51
CA PRO A 606 -8.68 -26.07 -1.16
C PRO A 606 -8.89 -26.42 0.30
N GLY A 607 -9.73 -25.67 0.99
CA GLY A 607 -10.03 -25.89 2.42
C GLY A 607 -9.13 -25.18 3.41
N GLN A 608 -8.11 -24.46 2.94
CA GLN A 608 -7.24 -23.64 3.83
C GLN A 608 -7.80 -22.25 4.14
N HIS A 609 -8.99 -21.94 3.71
CA HIS A 609 -9.67 -20.67 3.94
C HIS A 609 -11.12 -20.92 4.27
N ALA A 610 -11.76 -19.92 4.89
CA ALA A 610 -13.18 -19.98 5.17
C ALA A 610 -14.01 -20.18 3.88
N ALA A 611 -15.06 -20.96 3.97
CA ALA A 611 -15.98 -21.16 2.87
C ALA A 611 -16.68 -19.84 2.50
N ALA A 612 -17.01 -19.68 1.22
CA ALA A 612 -17.81 -18.56 0.77
C ALA A 612 -19.22 -18.66 1.37
N THR A 613 -19.71 -17.54 1.93
CA THR A 613 -21.02 -17.47 2.56
C THR A 613 -22.17 -17.25 1.60
N GLY A 614 -21.89 -16.91 0.36
CA GLY A 614 -22.91 -16.56 -0.64
C GLY A 614 -22.60 -16.98 -2.06
N MET A 615 -23.40 -16.48 -2.97
CA MET A 615 -23.44 -16.90 -4.36
C MET A 615 -22.20 -16.46 -5.16
N GLN A 616 -21.57 -17.40 -5.83
CA GLN A 616 -20.36 -17.22 -6.65
C GLN A 616 -20.64 -16.84 -8.11
N ALA A 617 -21.64 -16.03 -8.37
CA ALA A 617 -22.09 -15.85 -9.76
C ALA A 617 -21.40 -14.68 -10.50
N TYR A 618 -20.87 -13.68 -9.80
CA TYR A 618 -20.43 -12.43 -10.39
C TYR A 618 -19.18 -11.86 -9.75
N SER A 619 -18.42 -11.11 -10.54
CA SER A 619 -17.30 -10.31 -10.05
C SER A 619 -17.73 -8.88 -9.64
N GLY A 620 -16.83 -8.13 -9.05
CA GLY A 620 -16.98 -6.70 -8.82
C GLY A 620 -17.66 -6.31 -7.52
N THR A 621 -17.56 -7.13 -6.47
CA THR A 621 -17.92 -6.71 -5.11
C THR A 621 -16.89 -5.72 -4.58
N CYS A 622 -17.37 -4.64 -3.95
CA CYS A 622 -16.56 -3.62 -3.30
C CYS A 622 -17.02 -3.41 -1.86
N GLY A 623 -17.08 -2.17 -1.40
CA GLY A 623 -17.47 -1.81 -0.05
C GLY A 623 -18.75 -2.49 0.41
N HIS A 624 -18.82 -2.80 1.71
CA HIS A 624 -19.97 -3.43 2.33
C HIS A 624 -20.06 -3.06 3.82
N ASP A 625 -21.26 -3.15 4.37
CA ASP A 625 -21.52 -2.89 5.79
C ASP A 625 -22.80 -3.58 6.29
N PHE A 626 -22.91 -3.74 7.61
CA PHE A 626 -24.08 -4.33 8.24
C PHE A 626 -25.13 -3.28 8.60
N VAL A 627 -26.41 -3.61 8.35
CA VAL A 627 -27.55 -2.80 8.76
C VAL A 627 -27.83 -3.02 10.25
N CYS A 628 -27.62 -2.00 11.05
CA CYS A 628 -27.82 -2.10 12.51
C CYS A 628 -28.39 -0.82 13.14
N HIS A 629 -29.07 0.02 12.34
CA HIS A 629 -29.64 1.30 12.80
C HIS A 629 -31.18 1.27 12.69
N GLU A 630 -31.87 1.74 13.73
CA GLU A 630 -33.32 1.67 13.88
C GLU A 630 -34.13 2.39 12.79
N ILE A 631 -33.54 3.31 12.04
CA ILE A 631 -34.24 3.96 10.93
C ILE A 631 -34.47 3.01 9.75
N TRP A 632 -33.75 1.88 9.69
CA TRP A 632 -33.88 0.88 8.66
C TRP A 632 -34.97 -0.14 9.01
N PRO A 633 -35.69 -0.70 8.01
CA PRO A 633 -36.75 -1.68 8.25
C PRO A 633 -36.29 -2.84 9.13
N ALA A 634 -37.20 -3.32 9.98
CA ALA A 634 -36.91 -4.38 10.95
C ALA A 634 -36.41 -5.68 10.29
N GLU A 635 -36.92 -6.01 9.10
CA GLU A 635 -36.49 -7.17 8.30
C GLU A 635 -35.08 -7.03 7.69
N MET A 636 -34.52 -5.84 7.76
CA MET A 636 -33.15 -5.59 7.27
C MET A 636 -32.10 -5.60 8.40
N GLN A 637 -32.54 -5.56 9.65
CA GLN A 637 -31.62 -5.51 10.79
C GLN A 637 -30.73 -6.76 10.88
N GLY A 638 -29.41 -6.54 11.06
CA GLY A 638 -28.40 -7.59 11.02
C GLY A 638 -28.07 -8.11 9.61
N GLY A 639 -28.76 -7.60 8.61
CA GLY A 639 -28.46 -7.92 7.22
C GLY A 639 -27.26 -7.13 6.69
N PHE A 640 -26.93 -7.39 5.44
CA PHE A 640 -25.67 -6.98 4.83
C PHE A 640 -25.90 -6.24 3.50
N ILE A 641 -25.37 -5.03 3.38
CA ILE A 641 -25.40 -4.24 2.14
C ILE A 641 -24.04 -4.30 1.49
N LYS A 642 -24.01 -4.51 0.17
CA LYS A 642 -22.77 -4.48 -0.59
C LYS A 642 -22.88 -3.81 -1.95
N ALA A 643 -21.79 -3.14 -2.34
CA ALA A 643 -21.62 -2.50 -3.62
C ALA A 643 -21.10 -3.48 -4.67
N ARG A 644 -21.56 -3.30 -5.92
CA ARG A 644 -21.02 -3.98 -7.09
C ARG A 644 -20.75 -3.00 -8.22
N TYR A 645 -19.53 -3.01 -8.72
CA TYR A 645 -19.12 -2.11 -9.79
C TYR A 645 -19.11 -2.77 -11.17
N LYS A 646 -19.22 -4.10 -11.28
CA LYS A 646 -19.33 -4.83 -12.55
C LYS A 646 -19.85 -6.25 -12.35
N PRO A 647 -20.43 -6.87 -13.37
CA PRO A 647 -20.81 -6.30 -14.67
C PRO A 647 -22.08 -5.45 -14.55
N THR A 648 -22.72 -5.49 -13.38
CA THR A 648 -23.98 -4.81 -13.08
C THR A 648 -23.75 -3.85 -11.92
N ASN A 649 -23.77 -2.56 -12.19
CA ASN A 649 -23.46 -1.54 -11.21
C ASN A 649 -24.66 -1.30 -10.29
N LYS A 650 -24.54 -1.68 -9.01
CA LYS A 650 -25.68 -1.69 -8.09
C LYS A 650 -25.26 -1.81 -6.63
N ILE A 651 -26.20 -1.53 -5.75
CA ILE A 651 -26.13 -1.77 -4.30
C ILE A 651 -27.14 -2.88 -4.00
N GLU A 652 -26.68 -3.95 -3.37
CA GLU A 652 -27.48 -5.11 -3.02
C GLU A 652 -27.71 -5.23 -1.52
N PHE A 653 -28.91 -5.69 -1.11
CA PHE A 653 -29.18 -6.11 0.25
C PHE A 653 -29.26 -7.64 0.31
N HIS A 654 -28.60 -8.21 1.32
CA HIS A 654 -28.58 -9.64 1.63
C HIS A 654 -28.96 -9.85 3.11
N THR A 655 -29.68 -10.92 3.40
CA THR A 655 -29.76 -11.43 4.78
C THR A 655 -28.45 -12.09 5.16
N TRP A 656 -28.10 -12.00 6.44
CA TRP A 656 -26.93 -12.64 7.04
C TRP A 656 -27.39 -13.54 8.18
N THR A 657 -27.08 -14.82 8.09
CA THR A 657 -27.56 -15.84 9.04
C THR A 657 -26.38 -16.61 9.59
N GLU A 658 -26.35 -16.80 10.90
CA GLU A 658 -25.44 -17.71 11.57
C GLU A 658 -26.04 -19.11 11.50
N GLU A 659 -25.29 -20.03 10.92
CA GLU A 659 -25.59 -21.45 10.84
C GLU A 659 -24.76 -22.19 11.91
N GLU A 660 -24.88 -23.50 12.01
CA GLU A 660 -24.19 -24.29 13.06
C GLU A 660 -22.65 -24.13 13.04
N ASP A 661 -22.06 -24.08 11.84
CA ASP A 661 -20.58 -24.09 11.64
C ASP A 661 -20.08 -23.00 10.70
N HIS A 662 -20.97 -22.18 10.17
CA HIS A 662 -20.61 -21.11 9.23
C HIS A 662 -21.62 -19.97 9.23
N PHE A 663 -21.36 -18.94 8.42
CA PHE A 663 -22.33 -17.90 8.11
C PHE A 663 -22.79 -18.03 6.66
N SER A 664 -24.06 -17.73 6.41
CA SER A 664 -24.65 -17.69 5.08
C SER A 664 -25.21 -16.31 4.74
N GLU A 665 -25.10 -15.93 3.47
CA GLU A 665 -25.75 -14.74 2.95
C GLU A 665 -26.73 -15.12 1.83
N LYS A 666 -27.88 -14.45 1.81
CA LYS A 666 -28.88 -14.65 0.76
C LYS A 666 -29.32 -13.31 0.21
N PHE A 667 -29.15 -13.16 -1.12
CA PHE A 667 -29.62 -11.98 -1.85
C PHE A 667 -31.15 -11.81 -1.68
N GLN A 668 -31.57 -10.59 -1.40
CA GLN A 668 -32.97 -10.24 -1.27
C GLN A 668 -33.44 -9.32 -2.41
N PHE A 669 -32.80 -8.17 -2.57
CA PHE A 669 -33.16 -7.18 -3.60
C PHE A 669 -32.02 -6.22 -3.92
N ASP A 670 -32.14 -5.53 -5.06
CA ASP A 670 -31.28 -4.39 -5.39
C ASP A 670 -31.83 -3.14 -4.69
N LEU A 671 -31.03 -2.54 -3.76
CA LEU A 671 -31.36 -1.26 -3.15
C LEU A 671 -31.29 -0.14 -4.18
N ILE A 672 -30.21 -0.14 -4.98
CA ILE A 672 -30.03 0.73 -6.15
C ILE A 672 -29.51 -0.12 -7.31
N PHE A 673 -30.05 0.15 -8.48
CA PHE A 673 -29.56 -0.40 -9.73
C PHE A 673 -29.36 0.72 -10.74
N SER A 674 -28.15 0.86 -11.30
CA SER A 674 -27.89 1.78 -12.41
C SER A 674 -27.83 1.07 -13.75
N GLY A 675 -28.52 1.63 -14.75
CA GLY A 675 -28.34 1.26 -16.14
C GLY A 675 -27.06 1.80 -16.75
N ASN A 676 -26.52 2.89 -16.18
CA ASN A 676 -25.27 3.49 -16.58
C ASN A 676 -24.08 2.80 -15.88
N LEU A 677 -23.12 2.33 -16.68
CA LEU A 677 -21.95 1.62 -16.17
C LEU A 677 -20.79 2.57 -15.80
N SER A 678 -20.97 3.88 -15.92
CA SER A 678 -20.04 4.86 -15.34
C SER A 678 -20.25 5.03 -13.84
N PHE A 679 -21.43 4.67 -13.30
CA PHE A 679 -21.66 4.50 -11.86
C PHE A 679 -20.76 3.36 -11.35
N ILE A 680 -19.79 3.66 -10.51
CA ILE A 680 -18.81 2.68 -9.99
C ILE A 680 -18.72 2.79 -8.46
N PRO A 681 -19.68 2.21 -7.74
CA PRO A 681 -19.67 2.26 -6.29
C PRO A 681 -18.50 1.43 -5.74
N VAL A 682 -17.58 2.09 -5.04
CA VAL A 682 -16.33 1.47 -4.54
C VAL A 682 -16.30 1.31 -3.03
N ASP A 683 -16.89 2.23 -2.27
CA ASP A 683 -16.99 2.14 -0.82
C ASP A 683 -18.40 2.49 -0.37
N LEU A 684 -18.82 2.00 0.79
CA LEU A 684 -20.06 2.40 1.45
C LEU A 684 -19.91 2.37 2.97
N ASN A 685 -20.61 3.26 3.64
CA ASN A 685 -20.52 3.43 5.07
C ASN A 685 -21.80 4.04 5.65
N PHE A 686 -22.19 3.60 6.86
CA PHE A 686 -23.29 4.23 7.58
C PHE A 686 -22.82 5.50 8.29
N GLY A 687 -23.54 6.58 8.06
CA GLY A 687 -23.33 7.87 8.70
C GLY A 687 -23.75 7.89 10.17
N PRO A 688 -23.47 9.01 10.87
CA PRO A 688 -23.77 9.15 12.29
C PRO A 688 -25.24 9.02 12.66
N ARG A 689 -26.14 9.36 11.76
CA ARG A 689 -27.59 9.35 11.94
C ARG A 689 -28.26 8.12 11.32
N GLY A 690 -27.45 7.17 10.82
CA GLY A 690 -27.91 5.91 10.24
C GLY A 690 -28.17 5.94 8.73
N GLU A 691 -27.90 7.04 8.04
CA GLU A 691 -27.97 7.08 6.58
C GLU A 691 -26.86 6.23 5.96
N LEU A 692 -27.14 5.63 4.82
CA LEU A 692 -26.11 4.95 4.04
C LEU A 692 -25.50 5.91 3.03
N PHE A 693 -24.16 6.02 3.02
CA PHE A 693 -23.40 6.77 2.06
C PHE A 693 -22.67 5.82 1.12
N ILE A 694 -22.60 6.18 -0.17
CA ILE A 694 -22.00 5.37 -1.22
C ILE A 694 -20.99 6.23 -1.98
N CYS A 695 -19.73 5.80 -1.96
CA CYS A 695 -18.65 6.40 -2.71
C CYS A 695 -18.68 5.90 -4.15
N ASP A 696 -18.88 6.80 -5.09
CA ASP A 696 -18.96 6.52 -6.52
C ASP A 696 -17.74 7.15 -7.23
N TRP A 697 -16.80 6.30 -7.61
CA TRP A 697 -15.61 6.71 -8.36
C TRP A 697 -15.95 7.32 -9.71
N TYR A 698 -17.07 7.01 -10.25
CA TYR A 698 -17.67 7.47 -11.51
C TYR A 698 -16.70 7.62 -12.68
N ASN A 699 -16.62 6.63 -13.56
CA ASN A 699 -15.71 6.70 -14.70
C ASN A 699 -16.26 6.01 -15.95
N PRO A 700 -16.27 6.69 -17.12
CA PRO A 700 -16.65 6.09 -18.39
C PRO A 700 -15.74 4.94 -18.82
N VAL A 701 -14.46 4.97 -18.48
CA VAL A 701 -13.49 3.92 -18.74
C VAL A 701 -13.15 3.19 -17.47
N LYS A 702 -13.65 1.99 -17.31
CA LYS A 702 -13.42 1.14 -16.13
C LYS A 702 -12.02 0.57 -16.07
N GLY A 703 -11.59 0.29 -14.87
CA GLY A 703 -10.50 -0.61 -14.55
C GLY A 703 -9.16 0.05 -14.38
N HIS A 704 -8.22 -0.78 -13.99
CA HIS A 704 -6.85 -0.45 -13.67
C HIS A 704 -5.90 -0.67 -14.86
N ALA A 705 -4.63 -1.03 -14.63
CA ALA A 705 -3.61 -1.13 -15.68
C ALA A 705 -3.84 -2.21 -16.76
N GLN A 706 -4.82 -3.09 -16.61
CA GLN A 706 -5.23 -4.01 -17.69
C GLN A 706 -6.08 -3.35 -18.79
N TYR A 707 -6.39 -2.06 -18.65
CA TYR A 707 -7.02 -1.22 -19.65
C TYR A 707 -6.06 -0.09 -19.99
N SER A 708 -6.31 0.64 -21.09
CA SER A 708 -5.43 1.74 -21.43
C SER A 708 -5.39 2.80 -20.34
N LEU A 709 -4.20 3.02 -19.79
CA LEU A 709 -3.97 4.01 -18.75
C LEU A 709 -4.03 5.44 -19.28
N ARG A 710 -3.67 5.62 -20.57
CA ARG A 710 -3.63 6.90 -21.27
C ARG A 710 -4.85 7.14 -22.15
N ASP A 711 -5.92 6.34 -22.00
CA ASP A 711 -7.16 6.56 -22.73
C ASP A 711 -7.75 7.95 -22.37
N PRO A 712 -7.89 8.87 -23.33
CA PRO A 712 -8.35 10.23 -23.06
C PRO A 712 -9.82 10.29 -22.59
N ARG A 713 -10.57 9.19 -22.72
CA ARG A 713 -11.94 9.09 -22.22
C ARG A 713 -12.01 8.70 -20.74
N ARG A 714 -10.86 8.40 -20.10
CA ARG A 714 -10.81 8.26 -18.62
C ARG A 714 -11.12 9.62 -18.02
N ASP A 715 -12.14 9.65 -17.21
CA ASP A 715 -12.46 10.85 -16.45
C ASP A 715 -11.54 10.97 -15.24
N ARG A 716 -11.09 12.17 -14.95
CA ARG A 716 -10.26 12.53 -13.81
C ARG A 716 -10.81 13.75 -13.07
N LYS A 717 -12.08 14.05 -13.29
CA LYS A 717 -12.76 15.22 -12.71
C LYS A 717 -14.05 14.87 -12.00
N ALA A 718 -14.73 13.78 -12.43
CA ALA A 718 -15.99 13.36 -11.84
C ALA A 718 -15.77 12.53 -10.56
N GLY A 719 -16.74 12.59 -9.68
CA GLY A 719 -16.81 11.83 -8.45
C GLY A 719 -18.01 12.23 -7.61
N ARG A 720 -18.66 11.26 -6.96
CA ARG A 720 -19.93 11.50 -6.27
C ARG A 720 -20.04 10.73 -4.98
N ILE A 721 -20.74 11.29 -4.03
CA ILE A 721 -21.23 10.60 -2.84
C ILE A 721 -22.75 10.61 -2.88
N TRP A 722 -23.32 9.40 -2.89
CA TRP A 722 -24.77 9.21 -2.85
C TRP A 722 -25.22 8.91 -1.43
N ARG A 723 -26.33 9.50 -1.00
CA ARG A 723 -26.95 9.29 0.31
C ARG A 723 -28.28 8.56 0.15
N VAL A 724 -28.49 7.51 0.95
CA VAL A 724 -29.71 6.68 0.93
C VAL A 724 -30.35 6.67 2.31
N ILE A 725 -31.65 6.89 2.36
CA ILE A 725 -32.45 6.76 3.59
C ILE A 725 -33.79 6.07 3.29
N PRO A 726 -34.38 5.36 4.27
CA PRO A 726 -35.76 4.87 4.14
C PRO A 726 -36.76 6.01 4.02
N LYS A 727 -37.76 5.88 3.17
CA LYS A 727 -38.82 6.89 3.01
C LYS A 727 -39.63 7.04 4.31
N GLY A 728 -39.81 8.27 4.73
CA GLY A 728 -40.56 8.57 5.96
C GLY A 728 -39.74 8.41 7.24
N ALA A 729 -38.49 7.94 7.16
CA ALA A 729 -37.63 7.88 8.33
C ALA A 729 -37.39 9.27 8.92
N LYS A 730 -37.52 9.38 10.21
CA LYS A 730 -37.06 10.56 10.98
C LYS A 730 -35.65 10.27 11.44
N LEU A 731 -34.71 11.07 10.94
CA LEU A 731 -33.34 10.92 11.36
C LEU A 731 -33.15 11.37 12.80
N PRO A 732 -32.49 10.56 13.64
CA PRO A 732 -32.16 10.99 15.01
C PRO A 732 -31.04 12.05 14.97
N SER A 733 -30.78 12.68 16.08
CA SER A 733 -29.57 13.46 16.30
C SER A 733 -28.34 12.53 16.22
N ALA A 734 -27.26 13.02 15.64
CA ALA A 734 -25.99 12.29 15.67
C ALA A 734 -25.54 12.05 17.13
N PRO A 735 -25.01 10.86 17.46
CA PRO A 735 -24.42 10.63 18.78
C PRO A 735 -23.28 11.61 19.03
N LYS A 736 -23.24 12.21 20.21
CA LYS A 736 -22.15 13.06 20.64
C LYS A 736 -20.92 12.18 20.94
N ILE A 737 -19.92 12.24 20.07
CA ILE A 737 -18.65 11.51 20.24
C ILE A 737 -17.54 12.52 20.56
N ALA A 738 -17.35 13.53 19.73
CA ALA A 738 -16.41 14.62 20.00
C ALA A 738 -16.83 15.35 21.29
N ASP A 739 -15.85 15.71 22.10
CA ASP A 739 -16.04 16.39 23.38
C ASP A 739 -16.95 15.65 24.39
N ALA A 740 -17.18 14.37 24.17
CA ALA A 740 -17.88 13.53 25.13
C ALA A 740 -16.94 13.13 26.28
N SER A 741 -17.48 13.04 27.48
CA SER A 741 -16.77 12.50 28.63
C SER A 741 -16.46 10.99 28.41
N ILE A 742 -15.43 10.48 29.12
CA ILE A 742 -15.12 9.05 29.08
C ILE A 742 -16.34 8.20 29.46
N GLY A 743 -17.15 8.66 30.42
CA GLY A 743 -18.41 7.96 30.82
C GLY A 743 -19.42 7.90 29.67
N GLU A 744 -19.68 9.00 28.99
CA GLU A 744 -20.58 9.06 27.82
C GLU A 744 -20.05 8.17 26.68
N LEU A 745 -18.74 8.16 26.43
CA LEU A 745 -18.14 7.31 25.42
C LEU A 745 -18.26 5.81 25.76
N LEU A 746 -18.10 5.44 27.03
CA LEU A 746 -18.33 4.07 27.50
C LEU A 746 -19.80 3.67 27.33
N ASP A 747 -20.76 4.57 27.59
CA ASP A 747 -22.16 4.30 27.33
C ASP A 747 -22.50 4.12 25.87
N HIS A 748 -21.77 4.78 24.96
CA HIS A 748 -21.87 4.51 23.51
C HIS A 748 -21.45 3.10 23.12
N LEU A 749 -20.69 2.38 23.95
CA LEU A 749 -20.38 0.96 23.71
C LEU A 749 -21.60 0.05 23.85
N LYS A 750 -22.68 0.52 24.50
CA LYS A 750 -23.97 -0.17 24.59
C LYS A 750 -24.83 0.00 23.35
N SER A 751 -24.45 0.91 22.44
CA SER A 751 -25.22 1.20 21.22
C SER A 751 -25.37 -0.06 20.35
N PRO A 752 -26.56 -0.35 19.82
CA PRO A 752 -26.72 -1.38 18.79
C PRO A 752 -25.98 -1.06 17.52
N HIS A 753 -25.67 0.22 17.29
CA HIS A 753 -25.03 0.71 16.05
C HIS A 753 -23.53 0.46 16.06
N ILE A 754 -23.07 -0.46 15.22
CA ILE A 754 -21.64 -0.83 15.11
C ILE A 754 -20.76 0.39 14.88
N ARG A 755 -21.16 1.32 14.01
CA ARG A 755 -20.39 2.51 13.68
C ARG A 755 -20.30 3.52 14.82
N THR A 756 -21.32 3.60 15.68
CA THR A 756 -21.25 4.39 16.91
C THR A 756 -20.25 3.80 17.88
N ARG A 757 -20.31 2.48 18.17
CA ARG A 757 -19.30 1.80 19.00
C ARG A 757 -17.89 1.96 18.44
N TYR A 758 -17.75 1.85 17.12
CA TYR A 758 -16.46 2.02 16.43
C TYR A 758 -15.86 3.40 16.71
N ARG A 759 -16.62 4.49 16.45
CA ARG A 759 -16.15 5.87 16.68
C ARG A 759 -15.88 6.15 18.17
N ALA A 760 -16.76 5.67 19.08
CA ALA A 760 -16.53 5.82 20.51
C ALA A 760 -15.21 5.15 20.96
N LYS A 761 -14.88 3.96 20.43
CA LYS A 761 -13.60 3.30 20.73
C LYS A 761 -12.41 4.04 20.13
N VAL A 762 -12.53 4.60 18.94
CA VAL A 762 -11.46 5.43 18.34
C VAL A 762 -11.20 6.64 19.24
N GLU A 763 -12.24 7.32 19.70
CA GLU A 763 -12.13 8.47 20.60
C GLU A 763 -11.56 8.08 21.98
N LEU A 764 -12.05 6.99 22.59
CA LEU A 764 -11.54 6.49 23.88
C LEU A 764 -10.02 6.20 23.84
N ARG A 765 -9.50 5.70 22.74
CA ARG A 765 -8.04 5.49 22.56
C ARG A 765 -7.23 6.78 22.44
N ALA A 766 -7.88 7.89 22.12
CA ALA A 766 -7.23 9.20 22.10
C ALA A 766 -7.08 9.81 23.51
N HIS A 767 -7.87 9.36 24.47
CA HIS A 767 -7.78 9.80 25.87
C HIS A 767 -6.60 9.16 26.62
N ASP A 768 -6.29 9.69 27.80
CA ASP A 768 -5.30 9.09 28.72
C ASP A 768 -5.70 7.65 29.08
N PRO A 769 -4.90 6.64 28.75
CA PRO A 769 -5.22 5.23 28.98
C PRO A 769 -5.55 4.90 30.45
N ASN A 770 -4.85 5.54 31.40
CA ASN A 770 -5.07 5.30 32.83
C ASN A 770 -6.44 5.80 33.30
N LYS A 771 -6.88 6.95 32.78
CA LYS A 771 -8.20 7.50 33.05
C LYS A 771 -9.31 6.63 32.45
N VAL A 772 -9.11 6.18 31.21
CA VAL A 772 -10.04 5.28 30.54
C VAL A 772 -10.13 3.95 31.28
N GLN A 773 -8.99 3.35 31.66
CA GLN A 773 -8.95 2.09 32.41
C GLN A 773 -9.66 2.19 33.74
N LYS A 774 -9.47 3.28 34.49
CA LYS A 774 -10.17 3.51 35.78
C LYS A 774 -11.69 3.59 35.59
N SER A 775 -12.16 4.35 34.60
CA SER A 775 -13.59 4.50 34.32
C SER A 775 -14.19 3.19 33.82
N LEU A 776 -13.47 2.47 32.94
CA LEU A 776 -13.89 1.18 32.43
C LEU A 776 -14.03 0.12 33.53
N THR A 777 -13.10 0.10 34.51
CA THR A 777 -13.17 -0.82 35.64
C THR A 777 -14.42 -0.59 36.48
N ALA A 778 -14.82 0.67 36.72
CA ALA A 778 -16.06 1.00 37.41
C ALA A 778 -17.28 0.62 36.56
N TRP A 779 -17.29 0.92 35.28
CA TRP A 779 -18.37 0.65 34.34
C TRP A 779 -18.68 -0.86 34.23
N ILE A 780 -17.66 -1.74 34.23
CA ILE A 780 -17.80 -3.20 34.14
C ILE A 780 -18.51 -3.77 35.39
N GLN A 781 -18.36 -3.17 36.57
CA GLN A 781 -18.97 -3.69 37.82
C GLN A 781 -20.48 -3.66 37.81
N GLU A 782 -21.07 -2.78 37.03
CA GLU A 782 -22.54 -2.62 36.93
C GLU A 782 -23.11 -3.30 35.68
N GLU A 783 -22.26 -3.86 34.81
CA GLU A 783 -22.68 -4.39 33.53
C GLU A 783 -22.83 -5.92 33.56
N THR A 784 -23.92 -6.43 33.01
CA THR A 784 -24.23 -7.85 32.93
C THR A 784 -24.48 -8.36 31.51
N ASN A 785 -24.61 -7.46 30.55
CA ASN A 785 -24.83 -7.84 29.16
C ASN A 785 -23.55 -8.33 28.51
N GLU A 786 -23.55 -9.54 27.97
CA GLU A 786 -22.36 -10.17 27.37
C GLU A 786 -21.74 -9.36 26.22
N LYS A 787 -22.55 -8.70 25.37
CA LYS A 787 -22.06 -7.86 24.28
C LYS A 787 -21.33 -6.63 24.81
N HIS A 788 -21.88 -6.01 25.85
CA HIS A 788 -21.25 -4.85 26.47
C HIS A 788 -19.94 -5.23 27.16
N LEU A 789 -19.93 -6.36 27.88
CA LEU A 789 -18.72 -6.90 28.50
C LEU A 789 -17.65 -7.27 27.45
N LEU A 790 -18.05 -7.79 26.28
CA LEU A 790 -17.15 -8.06 25.16
C LEU A 790 -16.54 -6.77 24.60
N GLU A 791 -17.35 -5.69 24.47
CA GLU A 791 -16.83 -4.39 24.02
C GLU A 791 -15.86 -3.79 25.06
N ALA A 792 -16.15 -3.96 26.36
CA ALA A 792 -15.22 -3.56 27.43
C ALA A 792 -13.87 -4.30 27.35
N LEU A 793 -13.90 -5.63 27.17
CA LEU A 793 -12.69 -6.45 27.01
C LEU A 793 -11.86 -5.99 25.81
N ARG A 794 -12.50 -5.71 24.69
CA ARG A 794 -11.86 -5.22 23.47
C ARG A 794 -11.25 -3.84 23.66
N LEU A 795 -11.95 -2.95 24.35
CA LEU A 795 -11.39 -1.64 24.68
C LEU A 795 -10.16 -1.79 25.59
N GLN A 796 -10.23 -2.66 26.61
CA GLN A 796 -9.10 -2.92 27.51
C GLN A 796 -7.87 -3.45 26.75
N GLN A 797 -8.07 -4.28 25.72
CA GLN A 797 -6.96 -4.78 24.86
C GLN A 797 -6.33 -3.68 24.01
N SER A 798 -7.04 -2.58 23.80
CA SER A 798 -6.61 -1.48 22.93
C SER A 798 -5.94 -0.31 23.68
N LEU A 799 -6.02 -0.31 25.00
CA LEU A 799 -5.40 0.67 25.90
C LEU A 799 -3.97 0.25 26.29
#